data_af17f3e9fd9666cba334b552ca675f30
#
_entry.id   af17f3e9fd9666cba334b552ca675f30
#
_cell.length_a   1.000
_cell.length_b   1.000
_cell.length_c   1.000
_cell.angle_alpha   90.00
_cell.angle_beta   90.00
_cell.angle_gamma   90.00
#
_symmetry.space_group_name_H-M   'P 1'
#
loop_
_entity.id
_entity.type
_entity.pdbx_description
1 polymer ?
#
loop_
_entity_poly.entity_id
_entity_poly.type
_entity_poly.pdbx_seq_one_letter_code
_entity_poly.pdbx_strand_id
1 'polypeptide(L)'
;MKKFTKAGAKFAAAAAVSVMALGYTTSVWAEENTVVKIEKEFADIKGTQTVSLENIKAGFKNEDENEIKDSYEATGLYIHNSDKLNIINKDEGGVDIFSHARANKNAMCIGISVKEAQADFDINGYFDMLAKGFIEGTEANVSMRAVGFSGEKGSSQIKAESVYFEAINYRKDSTENRETPTGTLVKESLVMALNNYAMNIFAEENIDMFSYINNNANTVDETEPAETITAQGLSLSNESKASLQAGGHISIKATINGSTSNNNPAAINASYSKIDMKAKQGIKIAAANIDAEGNLHYNDGYAIVADNSEIALDGGDIGIYIRGNVNVLNNSVLKLSGQTKIMNMGGVILRSATFGGAPSGSDFNVKNSKLVVDGFTKISESTAFENAKIYLYDDNNTSEGFHALSIIGDLNISRNNELFLRADSSKAAGDITRLELNSDFIGIGGAITGDGKFNVNVFDKGMKNGYGMGTDGPKDLTANPITVLYSRDSTIDFTSLINSKKVNVNDMHYDNGIWNYAYIMDAEQDGKSLVIKNVKVKAQASDSQRSLHSANKAAGALAIGVLGNDSALREHLREVREHKDNENVWAQYLGGKLKSDGMQLKHNGIELGYDAYVGSNWTFGVSGMQTRGNTQLDSGSGKAKTNVGTVYGAWHGGSTYLNLEAKAGRVSSESKTFGGTVLQKIAGEFSAPAYSVSAEYGSTHELPAAWYLEPAVRLSYVHLGAADYGVQVQDTLARVANDSLDSFILRGGAKLGRRLGAKGSFYVKAAALYDFGGDLATTVSADGRTAHYEDSLGGWGVEYGAGLEYKLGKAANISLDVERRSGGELKRDWGVNIGVNYSF
;
A
#
# COMPACT_ATOMS: atom_id res chain seq x y z
N MET A 1 13.43 18.18 20.13
CA MET A 1 11.99 18.40 19.89
C MET A 1 11.72 19.88 19.57
N LYS A 2 12.15 20.41 18.41
CA LYS A 2 11.83 21.78 17.91
C LYS A 2 12.36 21.99 16.48
N LYS A 3 12.15 21.03 15.54
CA LYS A 3 12.48 21.20 14.11
C LYS A 3 11.49 20.53 13.14
N PHE A 4 10.30 20.12 13.60
CA PHE A 4 9.29 19.47 12.75
C PHE A 4 8.05 20.33 12.42
N THR A 5 8.01 21.61 12.83
CA THR A 5 6.83 22.48 12.69
C THR A 5 6.88 23.48 11.54
N LYS A 6 7.88 23.47 10.67
CA LYS A 6 7.94 24.40 9.52
C LYS A 6 7.74 23.76 8.13
N ALA A 7 7.73 22.47 8.01
CA ALA A 7 7.40 21.77 6.74
C ALA A 7 5.90 21.51 6.58
N GLY A 8 5.14 21.34 7.66
CA GLY A 8 3.70 21.11 7.63
C GLY A 8 2.85 22.32 7.20
N ALA A 9 3.35 23.54 7.45
CA ALA A 9 2.58 24.75 7.16
C ALA A 9 2.66 25.21 5.68
N LYS A 10 3.62 24.71 4.89
CA LYS A 10 3.72 25.00 3.44
C LYS A 10 2.94 24.01 2.57
N PHE A 11 2.66 22.82 3.06
CA PHE A 11 1.80 21.85 2.36
C PHE A 11 0.30 22.17 2.53
N ALA A 12 -0.09 22.73 3.66
CA ALA A 12 -1.46 23.16 3.90
C ALA A 12 -1.88 24.38 3.06
N ALA A 13 -0.94 25.22 2.69
CA ALA A 13 -1.22 26.40 1.87
C ALA A 13 -1.33 26.10 0.36
N ALA A 14 -0.69 25.04 -0.13
CA ALA A 14 -0.80 24.60 -1.53
C ALA A 14 -2.06 23.74 -1.78
N ALA A 15 -2.53 23.01 -0.77
CA ALA A 15 -3.79 22.28 -0.83
C ALA A 15 -5.01 23.20 -0.75
N ALA A 16 -4.91 24.34 -0.05
CA ALA A 16 -5.98 25.31 0.05
C ALA A 16 -6.24 26.10 -1.27
N VAL A 17 -5.24 26.20 -2.14
CA VAL A 17 -5.39 26.90 -3.45
C VAL A 17 -6.01 25.99 -4.51
N SER A 18 -5.85 24.67 -4.43
CA SER A 18 -6.50 23.72 -5.35
C SER A 18 -7.95 23.38 -4.94
N VAL A 19 -8.28 23.54 -3.68
CA VAL A 19 -9.67 23.37 -3.17
C VAL A 19 -10.52 24.63 -3.44
N MET A 20 -9.89 25.79 -3.62
CA MET A 20 -10.61 27.01 -4.03
C MET A 20 -10.96 27.06 -5.52
N ALA A 21 -10.43 26.15 -6.35
CA ALA A 21 -10.85 26.02 -7.75
C ALA A 21 -12.05 25.08 -7.96
N LEU A 22 -12.44 24.30 -6.92
CA LEU A 22 -13.70 23.57 -6.83
C LEU A 22 -14.53 24.24 -5.74
N GLY A 23 -15.08 25.43 -6.11
CA GLY A 23 -15.66 26.40 -5.20
C GLY A 23 -16.69 25.87 -4.21
N TYR A 24 -16.27 25.62 -3.00
CA TYR A 24 -17.07 26.05 -1.87
C TYR A 24 -16.79 27.55 -1.66
N THR A 25 -17.36 28.39 -2.49
CA THR A 25 -17.60 29.76 -2.10
C THR A 25 -18.59 29.68 -0.95
N THR A 26 -18.10 29.79 0.29
CA THR A 26 -18.95 30.38 1.32
C THR A 26 -19.36 31.73 0.76
N SER A 27 -20.49 31.76 0.07
CA SER A 27 -21.14 33.00 -0.33
C SER A 27 -21.28 33.82 0.96
N VAL A 28 -20.64 35.01 0.99
CA VAL A 28 -20.93 35.98 2.03
C VAL A 28 -22.41 36.36 1.79
N TRP A 29 -23.27 35.70 2.53
CA TRP A 29 -24.69 36.02 2.52
C TRP A 29 -24.82 37.39 3.13
N ALA A 30 -25.35 38.30 2.34
CA ALA A 30 -25.67 39.63 2.83
C ALA A 30 -26.75 39.53 3.92
N GLU A 31 -26.50 40.17 5.02
CA GLU A 31 -27.28 40.16 6.27
C GLU A 31 -28.66 40.79 6.15
N GLU A 32 -29.46 40.64 5.15
CA GLU A 32 -30.84 41.15 5.19
C GLU A 32 -31.83 40.19 4.52
N ASN A 33 -32.77 39.66 5.29
CA ASN A 33 -33.96 38.90 4.92
C ASN A 33 -33.78 37.43 4.44
N THR A 34 -32.88 36.66 5.08
CA THR A 34 -32.82 35.21 4.86
C THR A 34 -33.85 34.50 5.77
N VAL A 35 -34.84 33.83 5.17
CA VAL A 35 -35.75 32.97 5.90
C VAL A 35 -35.32 31.53 5.75
N VAL A 36 -34.75 30.96 6.78
CA VAL A 36 -34.45 29.53 6.87
C VAL A 36 -35.71 28.83 7.38
N LYS A 37 -36.24 27.89 6.61
CA LYS A 37 -37.30 26.98 7.10
C LYS A 37 -36.79 25.55 7.05
N ILE A 38 -36.86 24.91 8.21
CA ILE A 38 -36.56 23.49 8.39
C ILE A 38 -37.86 22.84 8.78
N GLU A 39 -38.32 21.86 8.00
CA GLU A 39 -39.60 21.21 8.33
C GLU A 39 -39.43 20.21 9.46
N LYS A 40 -38.32 19.48 9.48
CA LYS A 40 -38.05 18.51 10.55
C LYS A 40 -36.57 18.52 10.93
N GLU A 41 -36.29 18.78 12.20
CA GLU A 41 -34.95 18.83 12.77
C GLU A 41 -34.77 17.77 13.87
N PHE A 42 -33.62 17.11 13.83
CA PHE A 42 -33.12 16.22 14.87
C PHE A 42 -31.72 16.66 15.27
N ALA A 43 -31.57 17.14 16.49
CA ALA A 43 -30.33 17.70 17.00
C ALA A 43 -29.94 17.07 18.34
N ASP A 44 -28.61 16.99 18.57
CA ASP A 44 -28.01 16.62 19.87
C ASP A 44 -28.50 15.28 20.46
N ILE A 45 -28.79 14.32 19.59
CA ILE A 45 -29.22 12.97 20.00
C ILE A 45 -28.02 12.24 20.61
N LYS A 46 -28.13 11.83 21.86
CA LYS A 46 -27.15 10.99 22.55
C LYS A 46 -27.59 9.53 22.51
N GLY A 47 -26.66 8.65 22.07
CA GLY A 47 -26.96 7.23 21.90
C GLY A 47 -27.76 6.97 20.61
N THR A 48 -28.40 5.80 20.53
CA THR A 48 -29.20 5.41 19.36
C THR A 48 -30.68 5.70 19.62
N GLN A 49 -31.32 6.50 18.76
CA GLN A 49 -32.76 6.67 18.71
C GLN A 49 -33.36 6.05 17.45
N THR A 50 -34.58 5.56 17.56
CA THR A 50 -35.35 5.06 16.41
C THR A 50 -36.65 5.86 16.29
N VAL A 51 -36.91 6.37 15.09
CA VAL A 51 -38.11 7.13 14.76
C VAL A 51 -38.84 6.38 13.64
N SER A 52 -40.14 6.10 13.87
CA SER A 52 -40.99 5.55 12.82
C SER A 52 -41.61 6.69 12.03
N LEU A 53 -41.46 6.62 10.70
CA LEU A 53 -42.07 7.53 9.76
C LEU A 53 -43.27 6.80 9.12
N GLU A 54 -44.44 6.93 9.69
CA GLU A 54 -45.70 6.41 9.09
C GLU A 54 -46.21 7.45 8.11
N ASN A 55 -46.24 7.12 6.80
CA ASN A 55 -46.76 7.96 5.72
C ASN A 55 -46.24 9.42 5.71
N ILE A 56 -44.95 9.60 5.91
CA ILE A 56 -44.38 10.95 5.87
C ILE A 56 -44.11 11.38 4.45
N LYS A 57 -44.87 12.37 4.02
CA LYS A 57 -44.40 13.37 3.05
C LYS A 57 -43.74 14.46 3.86
N ALA A 58 -42.43 14.30 4.12
CA ALA A 58 -41.64 15.34 4.75
C ALA A 58 -41.16 16.26 3.66
N GLY A 59 -41.53 17.53 3.68
CA GLY A 59 -40.98 18.43 2.68
C GLY A 59 -41.58 19.82 2.83
N PHE A 60 -40.82 20.80 2.45
CA PHE A 60 -41.19 22.19 2.50
C PHE A 60 -41.47 22.70 1.08
N LYS A 61 -42.62 23.31 0.87
CA LYS A 61 -43.01 23.99 -0.37
C LYS A 61 -43.38 25.46 -0.04
N ASN A 62 -42.61 26.39 -0.55
CA ASN A 62 -42.97 27.78 -0.50
C ASN A 62 -43.94 28.05 -1.64
N GLU A 63 -45.24 28.10 -1.37
CA GLU A 63 -46.30 28.39 -2.36
C GLU A 63 -47.08 29.73 -2.07
N ASP A 64 -46.56 30.56 -1.15
CA ASP A 64 -47.20 31.88 -0.98
C ASP A 64 -46.97 32.72 -2.23
N GLU A 65 -47.97 32.76 -3.11
CA GLU A 65 -47.93 33.47 -4.41
C GLU A 65 -47.83 34.98 -4.25
N ASN A 66 -47.97 35.53 -3.04
CA ASN A 66 -48.14 36.96 -2.82
C ASN A 66 -46.90 37.69 -2.28
N GLU A 67 -45.85 37.01 -1.88
CA GLU A 67 -44.62 37.64 -1.34
C GLU A 67 -43.37 36.82 -1.64
N ILE A 68 -42.76 37.04 -2.83
CA ILE A 68 -41.49 36.41 -3.20
C ILE A 68 -40.37 37.21 -2.51
N LYS A 69 -39.60 36.57 -1.63
CA LYS A 69 -38.47 37.22 -0.95
C LYS A 69 -37.22 37.21 -1.81
N ASP A 70 -36.29 38.12 -1.53
CA ASP A 70 -35.02 38.18 -2.24
C ASP A 70 -34.17 36.91 -1.98
N SER A 71 -34.22 36.36 -0.77
CA SER A 71 -33.47 35.15 -0.44
C SER A 71 -34.38 34.15 0.30
N TYR A 72 -34.27 32.87 -0.07
CA TYR A 72 -35.02 31.79 0.55
C TYR A 72 -34.20 30.51 0.66
N GLU A 73 -34.17 29.90 1.87
CA GLU A 73 -33.54 28.60 2.15
C GLU A 73 -34.59 27.64 2.69
N ALA A 74 -34.60 26.40 2.16
CA ALA A 74 -35.48 25.34 2.59
C ALA A 74 -34.71 24.04 2.76
N THR A 75 -34.92 23.39 3.89
CA THR A 75 -34.36 22.04 4.17
C THR A 75 -35.48 21.11 4.60
N GLY A 76 -35.67 20.00 3.91
CA GLY A 76 -36.73 19.03 4.23
C GLY A 76 -36.46 18.29 5.53
N LEU A 77 -35.28 17.69 5.67
CA LEU A 77 -34.85 16.97 6.87
C LEU A 77 -33.43 17.39 7.26
N TYR A 78 -33.25 17.84 8.49
CA TYR A 78 -31.97 18.24 9.04
C TYR A 78 -31.60 17.43 10.28
N ILE A 79 -30.46 16.73 10.23
CA ILE A 79 -29.92 15.89 11.31
C ILE A 79 -28.52 16.37 11.63
N HIS A 80 -28.26 16.80 12.85
CA HIS A 80 -26.95 17.33 13.21
C HIS A 80 -26.55 17.04 14.64
N ASN A 81 -25.24 16.99 14.91
CA ASN A 81 -24.62 16.78 16.23
C ASN A 81 -25.24 15.58 16.97
N SER A 82 -25.48 14.49 16.27
CA SER A 82 -26.22 13.35 16.80
C SER A 82 -25.42 12.05 16.67
N ASP A 83 -25.43 11.22 17.75
CA ASP A 83 -24.67 9.96 17.74
C ASP A 83 -25.23 9.00 16.69
N LYS A 84 -26.53 8.66 16.81
CA LYS A 84 -27.18 7.77 15.83
C LYS A 84 -28.70 7.95 15.81
N LEU A 85 -29.23 8.18 14.61
CA LEU A 85 -30.65 8.20 14.34
C LEU A 85 -31.03 7.09 13.34
N ASN A 86 -31.95 6.20 13.75
CA ASN A 86 -32.55 5.22 12.87
C ASN A 86 -33.93 5.72 12.44
N ILE A 87 -34.15 5.85 11.16
CA ILE A 87 -35.42 6.23 10.54
C ILE A 87 -35.99 4.98 9.88
N ILE A 88 -37.14 4.53 10.34
CA ILE A 88 -37.78 3.33 9.84
C ILE A 88 -39.17 3.66 9.27
N ASN A 89 -39.51 3.08 8.12
CA ASN A 89 -40.85 3.00 7.60
C ASN A 89 -41.26 1.54 7.45
N LYS A 90 -42.37 1.12 8.05
CA LYS A 90 -42.90 -0.24 7.97
C LYS A 90 -44.00 -0.41 6.96
N ASP A 91 -44.53 0.69 6.43
CA ASP A 91 -45.61 0.68 5.45
C ASP A 91 -45.06 0.41 4.06
N GLU A 92 -45.81 -0.31 3.23
CA GLU A 92 -45.39 -0.67 1.85
C GLU A 92 -45.40 0.55 0.90
N GLY A 93 -45.80 1.74 1.35
CA GLY A 93 -45.92 2.93 0.51
C GLY A 93 -44.65 3.75 0.25
N GLY A 94 -43.54 3.48 1.00
CA GLY A 94 -42.30 4.24 0.86
C GLY A 94 -42.28 5.60 1.58
N VAL A 95 -41.28 6.41 1.27
CA VAL A 95 -41.02 7.73 1.86
C VAL A 95 -40.67 8.75 0.81
N ASP A 96 -41.40 9.88 0.79
CA ASP A 96 -41.11 11.05 -0.02
C ASP A 96 -40.51 12.17 0.84
N ILE A 97 -39.35 12.68 0.45
CA ILE A 97 -38.75 13.87 1.05
C ILE A 97 -38.56 14.91 -0.04
N PHE A 98 -39.14 16.07 0.14
CA PHE A 98 -38.96 17.15 -0.83
C PHE A 98 -38.59 18.47 -0.17
N SER A 99 -37.87 19.31 -0.87
CA SER A 99 -37.56 20.69 -0.54
C SER A 99 -37.73 21.57 -1.74
N HIS A 100 -38.43 22.66 -1.60
CA HIS A 100 -38.70 23.59 -2.67
C HIS A 100 -38.46 25.03 -2.20
N ALA A 101 -37.57 25.73 -2.84
CA ALA A 101 -37.27 27.13 -2.57
C ALA A 101 -37.56 27.99 -3.81
N ARG A 102 -38.30 29.06 -3.60
CA ARG A 102 -38.63 30.07 -4.63
C ARG A 102 -38.23 31.48 -4.14
N ALA A 103 -37.40 32.17 -4.89
CA ALA A 103 -36.86 33.46 -4.50
C ALA A 103 -36.64 34.39 -5.71
N ASN A 104 -36.38 35.68 -5.43
CA ASN A 104 -36.02 36.65 -6.48
C ASN A 104 -34.52 36.62 -6.81
N LYS A 105 -33.65 36.41 -5.77
CA LYS A 105 -32.19 36.45 -5.93
C LYS A 105 -31.50 35.17 -5.53
N ASN A 106 -31.81 34.66 -4.34
CA ASN A 106 -31.10 33.50 -3.77
C ASN A 106 -32.10 32.42 -3.36
N ALA A 107 -32.07 31.28 -4.06
CA ALA A 107 -32.84 30.11 -3.71
C ALA A 107 -31.91 28.92 -3.33
N MET A 108 -32.01 28.45 -2.10
CA MET A 108 -31.33 27.28 -1.65
C MET A 108 -32.31 26.24 -1.14
N CYS A 109 -32.21 25.00 -1.65
CA CYS A 109 -33.01 23.90 -1.16
C CYS A 109 -32.16 22.66 -0.96
N ILE A 110 -32.38 22.00 0.19
CA ILE A 110 -31.72 20.76 0.55
C ILE A 110 -32.79 19.75 0.94
N GLY A 111 -32.82 18.58 0.30
CA GLY A 111 -33.74 17.51 0.67
C GLY A 111 -33.40 16.97 2.05
N ILE A 112 -32.23 16.38 2.21
CA ILE A 112 -31.70 15.87 3.49
C ILE A 112 -30.33 16.48 3.75
N SER A 113 -30.12 16.98 4.95
CA SER A 113 -28.82 17.40 5.45
C SER A 113 -28.44 16.62 6.70
N VAL A 114 -27.29 15.95 6.68
CA VAL A 114 -26.74 15.21 7.83
C VAL A 114 -25.35 15.76 8.13
N LYS A 115 -25.17 16.34 9.32
CA LYS A 115 -23.95 16.99 9.72
C LYS A 115 -23.48 16.52 11.08
N GLU A 116 -22.22 16.01 11.14
CA GLU A 116 -21.63 15.50 12.40
C GLU A 116 -22.57 14.49 13.10
N ALA A 117 -23.18 13.58 12.31
CA ALA A 117 -24.17 12.63 12.79
C ALA A 117 -24.16 11.32 12.00
N GLN A 118 -24.74 10.27 12.56
CA GLN A 118 -25.09 9.05 11.86
C GLN A 118 -26.61 8.98 11.66
N ALA A 119 -27.06 8.76 10.41
CA ALA A 119 -28.47 8.63 10.09
C ALA A 119 -28.72 7.42 9.20
N ASP A 120 -29.41 6.42 9.69
CA ASP A 120 -29.74 5.20 8.95
C ASP A 120 -31.23 5.16 8.62
N PHE A 121 -31.56 4.84 7.36
CA PHE A 121 -32.91 4.77 6.82
C PHE A 121 -33.21 3.32 6.42
N ASP A 122 -34.19 2.70 7.06
CA ASP A 122 -34.71 1.36 6.73
C ASP A 122 -36.17 1.49 6.30
N ILE A 123 -36.37 1.49 5.00
CA ILE A 123 -37.64 1.85 4.35
C ILE A 123 -38.22 0.62 3.64
N ASN A 124 -39.46 0.27 4.01
CA ASN A 124 -40.21 -0.76 3.29
C ASN A 124 -40.98 -0.11 2.13
N GLY A 125 -40.46 -0.29 0.91
CA GLY A 125 -40.93 0.37 -0.29
C GLY A 125 -39.90 1.33 -0.89
N TYR A 126 -40.37 2.37 -1.58
CA TYR A 126 -39.47 3.33 -2.23
C TYR A 126 -38.97 4.44 -1.32
N PHE A 127 -37.84 5.02 -1.67
CA PHE A 127 -37.25 6.20 -1.03
C PHE A 127 -37.00 7.27 -2.06
N ASP A 128 -37.87 8.28 -2.11
CA ASP A 128 -37.81 9.36 -3.06
C ASP A 128 -37.36 10.66 -2.40
N MET A 129 -36.45 11.38 -3.04
CA MET A 129 -35.98 12.68 -2.56
C MET A 129 -35.86 13.68 -3.70
N LEU A 130 -36.53 14.81 -3.56
CA LEU A 130 -36.56 15.90 -4.51
C LEU A 130 -36.14 17.23 -3.88
N ALA A 131 -35.12 17.87 -4.43
CA ALA A 131 -34.75 19.24 -4.11
C ALA A 131 -34.93 20.12 -5.33
N LYS A 132 -35.75 21.19 -5.22
CA LYS A 132 -36.13 22.06 -6.35
C LYS A 132 -35.95 23.54 -6.03
N GLY A 133 -34.99 24.16 -6.69
CA GLY A 133 -34.75 25.60 -6.64
C GLY A 133 -35.43 26.32 -7.79
N PHE A 134 -36.03 27.49 -7.53
CA PHE A 134 -36.71 28.28 -8.54
C PHE A 134 -36.42 29.76 -8.34
N ILE A 135 -35.99 30.44 -9.39
CA ILE A 135 -35.79 31.89 -9.40
C ILE A 135 -36.75 32.56 -10.37
N GLU A 136 -37.48 33.57 -9.87
CA GLU A 136 -38.38 34.40 -10.67
C GLU A 136 -37.87 35.83 -10.91
N GLY A 137 -36.82 36.26 -10.19
CA GLY A 137 -36.32 37.63 -10.25
C GLY A 137 -35.54 37.97 -11.51
N THR A 138 -35.45 39.25 -11.79
CA THR A 138 -34.74 39.84 -12.94
C THR A 138 -33.42 40.46 -12.51
N GLU A 139 -32.97 40.19 -11.30
CA GLU A 139 -31.80 40.81 -10.67
C GLU A 139 -30.48 40.33 -11.26
N ALA A 140 -29.44 41.13 -11.15
CA ALA A 140 -28.12 40.90 -11.75
C ALA A 140 -27.31 39.81 -11.02
N ASN A 141 -27.35 39.73 -9.70
CA ASN A 141 -26.64 38.72 -8.91
C ASN A 141 -27.61 37.67 -8.42
N VAL A 142 -27.52 36.47 -8.98
CA VAL A 142 -28.48 35.39 -8.67
C VAL A 142 -27.70 34.11 -8.23
N SER A 143 -28.14 33.51 -7.12
CA SER A 143 -27.63 32.20 -6.70
C SER A 143 -28.75 31.18 -6.54
N MET A 144 -28.58 30.05 -7.19
CA MET A 144 -29.51 28.91 -7.04
C MET A 144 -28.72 27.67 -6.63
N ARG A 145 -29.17 27.02 -5.57
CA ARG A 145 -28.59 25.77 -5.13
C ARG A 145 -29.67 24.77 -4.79
N ALA A 146 -29.64 23.61 -5.46
CA ALA A 146 -30.49 22.48 -5.12
C ALA A 146 -29.58 21.28 -4.76
N VAL A 147 -29.74 20.75 -3.56
CA VAL A 147 -28.98 19.59 -3.07
C VAL A 147 -29.96 18.53 -2.59
N GLY A 148 -29.95 17.37 -3.21
CA GLY A 148 -30.77 16.27 -2.79
C GLY A 148 -30.36 15.80 -1.38
N PHE A 149 -29.17 15.21 -1.25
CA PHE A 149 -28.59 14.78 0.00
C PHE A 149 -27.25 15.49 0.26
N SER A 150 -27.11 16.10 1.42
CA SER A 150 -25.86 16.72 1.90
C SER A 150 -25.33 15.99 3.13
N GLY A 151 -24.14 15.41 3.04
CA GLY A 151 -23.47 14.74 4.16
C GLY A 151 -22.15 15.42 4.53
N GLU A 152 -21.96 15.78 5.79
CA GLU A 152 -20.73 16.38 6.32
C GLU A 152 -20.33 15.70 7.62
N LYS A 153 -19.10 15.12 7.67
CA LYS A 153 -18.47 14.52 8.86
C LYS A 153 -19.38 13.50 9.59
N GLY A 154 -19.77 12.45 8.89
CA GLY A 154 -20.68 11.47 9.48
C GLY A 154 -20.86 10.23 8.60
N SER A 155 -21.97 9.54 8.78
CA SER A 155 -22.32 8.41 7.95
C SER A 155 -23.84 8.20 7.82
N SER A 156 -24.25 7.60 6.71
CA SER A 156 -25.63 7.16 6.50
C SER A 156 -25.69 5.81 5.79
N GLN A 157 -26.73 5.07 6.12
CA GLN A 157 -27.15 3.90 5.36
C GLN A 157 -28.58 4.09 4.91
N ILE A 158 -28.88 3.81 3.65
CA ILE A 158 -30.23 3.80 3.09
C ILE A 158 -30.49 2.38 2.60
N LYS A 159 -31.61 1.79 3.08
CA LYS A 159 -32.11 0.52 2.62
C LYS A 159 -33.54 0.68 2.21
N ALA A 160 -33.89 0.35 0.96
CA ALA A 160 -35.21 0.49 0.39
C ALA A 160 -35.43 -0.51 -0.75
N GLU A 161 -36.66 -0.66 -1.26
CA GLU A 161 -36.96 -1.41 -2.47
C GLU A 161 -36.36 -0.70 -3.68
N SER A 162 -36.62 0.59 -3.86
CA SER A 162 -36.01 1.46 -4.86
C SER A 162 -35.63 2.82 -4.28
N VAL A 163 -34.59 3.46 -4.81
CA VAL A 163 -34.09 4.75 -4.36
C VAL A 163 -34.04 5.72 -5.52
N TYR A 164 -34.69 6.86 -5.37
CA TYR A 164 -34.71 7.93 -6.38
C TYR A 164 -34.29 9.26 -5.76
N PHE A 165 -33.28 9.90 -6.34
CA PHE A 165 -32.81 11.21 -5.93
C PHE A 165 -32.85 12.18 -7.07
N GLU A 166 -33.47 13.33 -6.88
CA GLU A 166 -33.53 14.38 -7.89
C GLU A 166 -33.17 15.75 -7.32
N ALA A 167 -32.31 16.47 -8.03
CA ALA A 167 -32.00 17.86 -7.74
C ALA A 167 -32.22 18.69 -9.00
N ILE A 168 -33.04 19.70 -8.90
CA ILE A 168 -33.50 20.50 -10.06
C ILE A 168 -33.43 22.00 -9.76
N ASN A 169 -32.87 22.76 -10.69
CA ASN A 169 -32.92 24.21 -10.68
C ASN A 169 -33.57 24.75 -11.93
N TYR A 170 -34.52 25.66 -11.74
CA TYR A 170 -35.22 26.35 -12.82
C TYR A 170 -35.08 27.86 -12.69
N ARG A 171 -34.90 28.54 -13.81
CA ARG A 171 -35.15 30.01 -13.95
C ARG A 171 -36.33 30.23 -14.87
N LYS A 172 -37.27 31.08 -14.45
CA LYS A 172 -38.39 31.49 -15.29
C LYS A 172 -37.96 32.71 -16.08
N ASP A 173 -37.94 32.59 -17.39
CA ASP A 173 -37.74 33.73 -18.26
C ASP A 173 -38.96 34.65 -18.26
N SER A 174 -38.76 35.91 -18.01
CA SER A 174 -39.76 36.95 -18.34
C SER A 174 -39.63 37.28 -19.82
N THR A 175 -40.70 37.10 -20.56
CA THR A 175 -40.78 37.19 -22.05
C THR A 175 -40.70 38.59 -22.62
N GLU A 176 -40.32 39.61 -21.87
CA GLU A 176 -40.29 40.99 -22.41
C GLU A 176 -38.95 41.69 -22.16
N ASN A 177 -38.37 42.17 -23.26
CA ASN A 177 -37.25 43.12 -23.43
C ASN A 177 -36.31 43.34 -22.24
N ARG A 178 -35.10 42.74 -22.29
CA ARG A 178 -34.07 42.94 -21.27
C ARG A 178 -32.77 43.51 -21.81
N GLU A 179 -32.33 44.54 -21.09
CA GLU A 179 -30.91 44.87 -20.99
C GLU A 179 -30.23 43.77 -20.23
N THR A 180 -29.12 43.22 -20.71
CA THR A 180 -28.33 42.16 -20.12
C THR A 180 -27.87 42.53 -18.71
N PRO A 181 -28.22 41.79 -17.66
CA PRO A 181 -27.78 42.12 -16.31
C PRO A 181 -26.29 41.82 -16.14
N THR A 182 -25.52 42.85 -15.78
CA THR A 182 -24.09 42.72 -15.40
C THR A 182 -23.97 42.21 -13.98
N GLY A 183 -23.83 40.88 -13.79
CA GLY A 183 -23.69 40.32 -12.46
C GLY A 183 -23.30 38.84 -12.44
N THR A 184 -22.83 38.33 -11.28
CA THR A 184 -22.40 36.94 -11.10
C THR A 184 -23.60 36.01 -10.97
N LEU A 185 -23.66 34.97 -11.80
CA LEU A 185 -24.67 33.94 -11.73
C LEU A 185 -24.05 32.62 -11.23
N VAL A 186 -24.57 32.13 -10.13
CA VAL A 186 -24.18 30.81 -9.57
C VAL A 186 -25.38 29.87 -9.58
N LYS A 187 -25.27 28.74 -10.28
CA LYS A 187 -26.29 27.67 -10.28
C LYS A 187 -25.65 26.34 -9.95
N GLU A 188 -26.08 25.72 -8.87
CA GLU A 188 -25.62 24.39 -8.48
C GLU A 188 -26.81 23.44 -8.31
N SER A 189 -26.73 22.31 -8.99
CA SER A 189 -27.63 21.19 -8.78
C SER A 189 -26.82 19.94 -8.44
N LEU A 190 -26.90 19.50 -7.20
CA LEU A 190 -26.15 18.36 -6.67
C LEU A 190 -27.13 17.32 -6.15
N VAL A 191 -27.15 16.13 -6.73
CA VAL A 191 -28.01 15.07 -6.21
C VAL A 191 -27.51 14.60 -4.85
N MET A 192 -26.21 14.29 -4.77
CA MET A 192 -25.58 13.89 -3.53
C MET A 192 -24.24 14.59 -3.36
N ALA A 193 -24.08 15.30 -2.26
CA ALA A 193 -22.85 16.01 -1.91
C ALA A 193 -22.31 15.49 -0.59
N LEU A 194 -21.14 14.81 -0.64
CA LEU A 194 -20.50 14.20 0.52
C LEU A 194 -19.13 14.83 0.80
N ASN A 195 -18.93 15.25 2.04
CA ASN A 195 -17.69 15.85 2.50
C ASN A 195 -17.23 15.20 3.79
N ASN A 196 -16.13 14.43 3.74
CA ASN A 196 -15.67 13.59 4.84
C ASN A 196 -16.81 12.71 5.41
N TYR A 197 -17.53 12.04 4.52
CA TYR A 197 -18.77 11.35 4.84
C TYR A 197 -18.80 9.94 4.24
N ALA A 198 -19.40 8.99 4.97
CA ALA A 198 -19.62 7.63 4.48
C ALA A 198 -21.11 7.39 4.16
N MET A 199 -21.42 7.00 2.92
CA MET A 199 -22.78 6.68 2.46
C MET A 199 -22.85 5.25 1.94
N ASN A 200 -23.82 4.49 2.44
CA ASN A 200 -24.15 3.17 1.89
C ASN A 200 -25.62 3.16 1.46
N ILE A 201 -25.87 2.83 0.20
CA ILE A 201 -27.21 2.68 -0.37
C ILE A 201 -27.39 1.25 -0.82
N PHE A 202 -28.46 0.64 -0.34
CA PHE A 202 -28.85 -0.71 -0.70
C PHE A 202 -30.30 -0.71 -1.19
N ALA A 203 -30.48 -0.94 -2.50
CA ALA A 203 -31.80 -1.06 -3.10
C ALA A 203 -32.04 -2.49 -3.59
N GLU A 204 -33.25 -3.04 -3.32
CA GLU A 204 -33.64 -4.35 -3.85
C GLU A 204 -33.82 -4.30 -5.36
N GLU A 205 -34.29 -3.17 -5.89
CA GLU A 205 -34.47 -2.91 -7.31
C GLU A 205 -33.45 -1.90 -7.82
N ASN A 206 -33.82 -0.61 -7.90
CA ASN A 206 -33.07 0.39 -8.66
C ASN A 206 -32.56 1.54 -7.80
N ILE A 207 -31.45 2.15 -8.23
CA ILE A 207 -30.95 3.43 -7.72
C ILE A 207 -30.86 4.40 -8.88
N ASP A 208 -31.66 5.48 -8.82
CA ASP A 208 -31.69 6.53 -9.84
C ASP A 208 -31.32 7.89 -9.24
N MET A 209 -30.37 8.59 -9.83
CA MET A 209 -29.87 9.89 -9.41
C MET A 209 -29.91 10.84 -10.60
N PHE A 210 -30.66 11.93 -10.48
CA PHE A 210 -30.87 12.87 -11.57
C PHE A 210 -30.63 14.33 -11.17
N SER A 211 -29.64 14.95 -11.74
CA SER A 211 -29.33 16.39 -11.59
C SER A 211 -29.69 17.15 -12.88
N TYR A 212 -30.46 18.19 -12.73
CA TYR A 212 -30.91 18.99 -13.87
C TYR A 212 -30.88 20.49 -13.57
N ILE A 213 -30.32 21.25 -14.51
CA ILE A 213 -30.42 22.74 -14.52
C ILE A 213 -31.07 23.18 -15.82
N ASN A 214 -32.12 23.95 -15.69
CA ASN A 214 -32.73 24.64 -16.83
C ASN A 214 -32.22 26.09 -16.90
N ASN A 215 -31.41 26.39 -17.91
CA ASN A 215 -30.85 27.70 -18.18
C ASN A 215 -31.33 28.18 -19.54
N ASN A 216 -32.63 28.51 -19.67
CA ASN A 216 -33.22 29.04 -20.93
C ASN A 216 -32.81 30.48 -21.21
N ALA A 217 -31.67 30.98 -20.82
CA ALA A 217 -31.18 32.30 -21.24
C ALA A 217 -30.74 32.25 -22.71
N ASN A 218 -31.52 32.76 -23.57
CA ASN A 218 -31.36 32.71 -25.04
C ASN A 218 -30.21 33.55 -25.62
N THR A 219 -29.44 34.29 -24.85
CA THR A 219 -28.27 35.03 -25.36
C THR A 219 -27.27 35.25 -24.23
N VAL A 220 -26.10 34.68 -24.34
CA VAL A 220 -24.92 35.05 -23.54
C VAL A 220 -24.08 35.97 -24.40
N ASP A 221 -23.91 37.21 -23.98
CA ASP A 221 -22.93 38.13 -24.56
C ASP A 221 -21.54 37.67 -24.04
N GLU A 222 -20.59 37.44 -24.92
CA GLU A 222 -19.24 36.92 -24.58
C GLU A 222 -18.42 37.88 -23.69
N THR A 223 -18.98 39.02 -23.31
CA THR A 223 -18.29 40.04 -22.47
C THR A 223 -18.68 40.00 -20.99
N GLU A 224 -19.53 39.08 -20.53
CA GLU A 224 -20.04 39.03 -19.16
C GLU A 224 -19.13 38.27 -18.18
N PRO A 225 -19.12 38.62 -16.86
CA PRO A 225 -18.33 37.93 -15.85
C PRO A 225 -18.77 36.50 -15.62
N ALA A 226 -17.82 35.62 -15.25
CA ALA A 226 -17.91 34.19 -15.22
C ALA A 226 -19.16 33.63 -14.50
N GLU A 227 -20.07 33.07 -15.28
CA GLU A 227 -21.14 32.22 -14.77
C GLU A 227 -20.57 30.87 -14.32
N THR A 228 -20.89 30.42 -13.11
CA THR A 228 -20.60 29.07 -12.67
C THR A 228 -21.90 28.27 -12.66
N ILE A 229 -22.03 27.34 -13.59
CA ILE A 229 -23.18 26.43 -13.65
C ILE A 229 -22.68 24.99 -13.47
N THR A 230 -23.12 24.35 -12.40
CA THR A 230 -22.66 23.01 -12.02
C THR A 230 -23.85 22.07 -11.79
N ALA A 231 -23.99 21.05 -12.61
CA ALA A 231 -24.88 19.93 -12.36
C ALA A 231 -24.08 18.69 -12.05
N GLN A 232 -24.28 18.08 -10.86
CA GLN A 232 -23.57 16.88 -10.46
C GLN A 232 -24.54 15.82 -9.89
N GLY A 233 -24.39 14.58 -10.35
CA GLY A 233 -25.12 13.47 -9.79
C GLY A 233 -24.55 13.07 -8.42
N LEU A 234 -23.32 12.66 -8.38
CA LEU A 234 -22.62 12.23 -7.18
C LEU A 234 -21.31 13.03 -7.02
N SER A 235 -21.24 13.85 -5.97
CA SER A 235 -20.08 14.69 -5.65
C SER A 235 -19.48 14.31 -4.32
N LEU A 236 -18.22 13.83 -4.33
CA LEU A 236 -17.49 13.38 -3.14
C LEU A 236 -16.20 14.16 -2.99
N SER A 237 -15.88 14.54 -1.75
CA SER A 237 -14.63 15.21 -1.39
C SER A 237 -14.12 14.79 -0.01
N ASN A 238 -12.83 15.04 0.26
CA ASN A 238 -12.22 14.93 1.59
C ASN A 238 -12.44 13.56 2.25
N GLU A 239 -11.92 12.50 1.63
CA GLU A 239 -11.96 11.11 2.14
C GLU A 239 -13.38 10.51 2.25
N SER A 240 -14.34 11.05 1.52
CA SER A 240 -15.68 10.50 1.48
C SER A 240 -15.74 9.11 0.83
N LYS A 241 -16.71 8.31 1.25
CA LYS A 241 -16.94 6.96 0.72
C LYS A 241 -18.41 6.80 0.34
N ALA A 242 -18.67 6.27 -0.84
CA ALA A 242 -20.01 5.89 -1.27
C ALA A 242 -20.01 4.44 -1.75
N SER A 243 -20.93 3.64 -1.22
CA SER A 243 -21.19 2.27 -1.68
C SER A 243 -22.66 2.18 -2.11
N LEU A 244 -22.89 1.88 -3.39
CA LEU A 244 -24.22 1.76 -3.97
C LEU A 244 -24.41 0.33 -4.49
N GLN A 245 -25.43 -0.36 -4.00
CA GLN A 245 -25.76 -1.73 -4.41
C GLN A 245 -27.23 -1.80 -4.83
N ALA A 246 -27.47 -2.32 -6.04
CA ALA A 246 -28.80 -2.49 -6.60
C ALA A 246 -29.04 -3.91 -7.13
N GLY A 247 -30.20 -4.48 -6.81
CA GLY A 247 -30.67 -5.74 -7.40
C GLY A 247 -31.10 -5.57 -8.85
N GLY A 248 -31.51 -4.36 -9.24
CA GLY A 248 -31.77 -3.91 -10.60
C GLY A 248 -30.59 -3.13 -11.18
N HIS A 249 -30.84 -1.87 -11.60
CA HIS A 249 -29.84 -0.99 -12.18
C HIS A 249 -29.44 0.19 -11.26
N ILE A 250 -28.28 0.79 -11.56
CA ILE A 250 -27.88 2.10 -11.04
C ILE A 250 -27.82 3.08 -12.21
N SER A 251 -28.49 4.23 -12.09
CA SER A 251 -28.50 5.28 -13.12
C SER A 251 -28.13 6.62 -12.49
N ILE A 252 -27.06 7.25 -12.99
CA ILE A 252 -26.62 8.58 -12.53
C ILE A 252 -26.56 9.50 -13.73
N LYS A 253 -27.30 10.61 -13.69
CA LYS A 253 -27.40 11.56 -14.80
C LYS A 253 -27.27 13.00 -14.35
N ALA A 254 -26.45 13.78 -15.06
CA ALA A 254 -26.33 15.22 -14.88
C ALA A 254 -26.57 15.91 -16.20
N THR A 255 -27.44 16.92 -16.21
CA THR A 255 -27.82 17.60 -17.45
C THR A 255 -27.99 19.10 -17.22
N ILE A 256 -27.47 19.91 -18.13
CA ILE A 256 -27.65 21.36 -18.18
C ILE A 256 -28.35 21.70 -19.48
N ASN A 257 -29.48 22.37 -19.41
CA ASN A 257 -30.16 22.92 -20.57
C ASN A 257 -29.72 24.37 -20.79
N GLY A 258 -29.15 24.68 -21.95
CA GLY A 258 -28.57 25.96 -22.28
C GLY A 258 -27.05 25.92 -22.35
N SER A 259 -26.49 26.41 -23.44
CA SER A 259 -25.05 26.36 -23.75
C SER A 259 -24.37 27.64 -23.33
N THR A 260 -23.45 27.55 -22.36
CA THR A 260 -22.41 28.56 -22.13
C THR A 260 -21.05 27.89 -22.09
N SER A 261 -19.99 28.58 -22.50
CA SER A 261 -18.64 28.06 -22.64
C SER A 261 -18.00 27.54 -21.32
N ASN A 262 -18.63 27.82 -20.18
CA ASN A 262 -18.11 27.48 -18.84
C ASN A 262 -18.92 26.40 -18.09
N ASN A 263 -19.88 25.73 -18.75
CA ASN A 263 -20.81 24.81 -18.11
C ASN A 263 -20.42 23.37 -18.34
N ASN A 264 -20.10 22.68 -17.26
CA ASN A 264 -19.67 21.29 -17.31
C ASN A 264 -20.52 20.42 -16.38
N PRO A 265 -21.59 19.75 -16.89
CA PRO A 265 -22.28 18.75 -16.10
C PRO A 265 -21.34 17.59 -15.80
N ALA A 266 -21.35 17.10 -14.55
CA ALA A 266 -20.59 15.93 -14.16
C ALA A 266 -21.49 14.91 -13.45
N ALA A 267 -21.68 13.72 -14.01
CA ALA A 267 -22.50 12.72 -13.36
C ALA A 267 -21.83 12.19 -12.08
N ILE A 268 -20.52 11.94 -12.12
CA ILE A 268 -19.71 11.57 -10.95
C ILE A 268 -18.52 12.53 -10.89
N ASN A 269 -18.34 13.16 -9.72
CA ASN A 269 -17.19 13.99 -9.40
C ASN A 269 -16.60 13.54 -8.05
N ALA A 270 -15.44 12.92 -8.07
CA ALA A 270 -14.78 12.39 -6.89
C ALA A 270 -13.39 12.98 -6.71
N SER A 271 -13.14 13.58 -5.55
CA SER A 271 -11.84 14.13 -5.17
C SER A 271 -11.43 13.58 -3.81
N TYR A 272 -10.24 12.96 -3.71
CA TYR A 272 -9.74 12.29 -2.52
C TYR A 272 -10.76 11.34 -1.88
N SER A 273 -11.44 10.53 -2.69
CA SER A 273 -12.63 9.79 -2.25
C SER A 273 -12.69 8.39 -2.85
N LYS A 274 -13.61 7.56 -2.33
CA LYS A 274 -13.82 6.21 -2.82
C LYS A 274 -15.29 5.96 -3.16
N ILE A 275 -15.53 5.39 -4.35
CA ILE A 275 -16.85 4.99 -4.81
C ILE A 275 -16.82 3.50 -5.21
N ASP A 276 -17.78 2.74 -4.71
CA ASP A 276 -18.03 1.35 -5.08
C ASP A 276 -19.49 1.19 -5.51
N MET A 277 -19.73 0.81 -6.75
CA MET A 277 -21.07 0.60 -7.31
C MET A 277 -21.20 -0.82 -7.83
N LYS A 278 -22.26 -1.49 -7.42
CA LYS A 278 -22.60 -2.83 -7.87
C LYS A 278 -24.08 -2.93 -8.25
N ALA A 279 -24.35 -3.26 -9.50
CA ALA A 279 -25.71 -3.44 -10.00
C ALA A 279 -25.84 -4.77 -10.74
N LYS A 280 -26.92 -5.50 -10.48
CA LYS A 280 -27.17 -6.78 -11.15
C LYS A 280 -27.58 -6.60 -12.61
N GLN A 281 -28.34 -5.53 -12.93
CA GLN A 281 -28.88 -5.25 -14.26
C GLN A 281 -28.21 -4.04 -14.95
N GLY A 282 -26.99 -3.68 -14.52
CA GLY A 282 -26.17 -2.69 -15.21
C GLY A 282 -26.10 -1.32 -14.54
N ILE A 283 -25.07 -0.57 -14.93
CA ILE A 283 -24.81 0.78 -14.47
C ILE A 283 -24.88 1.72 -15.65
N LYS A 284 -25.63 2.84 -15.53
CA LYS A 284 -25.72 3.91 -16.54
C LYS A 284 -25.23 5.22 -15.93
N ILE A 285 -24.22 5.83 -16.56
CA ILE A 285 -23.66 7.11 -16.12
C ILE A 285 -23.67 8.04 -17.34
N ALA A 286 -24.30 9.21 -17.21
CA ALA A 286 -24.40 10.14 -18.33
C ALA A 286 -24.32 11.61 -17.88
N ALA A 287 -23.59 12.42 -18.65
CA ALA A 287 -23.57 13.86 -18.49
C ALA A 287 -23.70 14.54 -19.87
N ALA A 288 -24.56 15.50 -19.97
CA ALA A 288 -24.82 16.18 -21.24
C ALA A 288 -25.28 17.62 -21.06
N ASN A 289 -24.99 18.45 -22.04
CA ASN A 289 -25.68 19.71 -22.26
C ASN A 289 -26.85 19.52 -23.25
N ILE A 290 -27.88 20.34 -23.14
CA ILE A 290 -29.00 20.38 -24.07
C ILE A 290 -28.91 21.73 -24.81
N ASP A 291 -28.91 21.69 -26.13
CA ASP A 291 -28.95 22.91 -26.95
C ASP A 291 -30.35 23.53 -26.98
N ALA A 292 -30.45 24.69 -27.63
CA ALA A 292 -31.72 25.41 -27.79
C ALA A 292 -32.76 24.59 -28.59
N GLU A 293 -32.33 23.69 -29.43
CA GLU A 293 -33.17 22.79 -30.24
C GLU A 293 -33.58 21.54 -29.48
N GLY A 294 -33.10 21.33 -28.25
CA GLY A 294 -33.42 20.18 -27.40
C GLY A 294 -32.53 18.96 -27.65
N ASN A 295 -31.43 19.09 -28.40
CA ASN A 295 -30.52 17.98 -28.64
C ASN A 295 -29.53 17.82 -27.49
N LEU A 296 -29.22 16.57 -27.16
CA LEU A 296 -28.28 16.22 -26.10
C LEU A 296 -26.85 16.17 -26.65
N HIS A 297 -25.98 17.05 -26.11
CA HIS A 297 -24.55 17.13 -26.40
C HIS A 297 -23.75 16.53 -25.26
N TYR A 298 -23.37 15.26 -25.41
CA TYR A 298 -22.54 14.56 -24.43
C TYR A 298 -21.06 15.00 -24.45
N ASN A 299 -20.67 15.73 -25.49
CA ASN A 299 -19.34 16.27 -25.71
C ASN A 299 -18.95 17.31 -24.67
N ASP A 300 -19.94 17.95 -24.09
CA ASP A 300 -19.75 19.09 -23.19
C ASP A 300 -19.94 18.70 -21.72
N GLY A 301 -19.97 17.38 -21.42
CA GLY A 301 -20.19 16.90 -20.07
C GLY A 301 -19.21 15.82 -19.64
N TYR A 302 -18.94 15.77 -18.35
CA TYR A 302 -18.13 14.71 -17.74
C TYR A 302 -19.02 13.61 -17.14
N ALA A 303 -18.97 12.43 -17.71
CA ALA A 303 -19.60 11.29 -17.07
C ALA A 303 -18.90 10.94 -15.74
N ILE A 304 -17.56 10.94 -15.75
CA ILE A 304 -16.75 10.65 -14.56
C ILE A 304 -15.55 11.61 -14.51
N VAL A 305 -15.37 12.24 -13.36
CA VAL A 305 -14.13 12.92 -12.96
C VAL A 305 -13.63 12.26 -11.68
N ALA A 306 -12.44 11.68 -11.72
CA ALA A 306 -11.77 11.10 -10.56
C ALA A 306 -10.41 11.77 -10.36
N ASP A 307 -10.20 12.40 -9.21
CA ASP A 307 -8.94 13.04 -8.83
C ASP A 307 -8.48 12.51 -7.47
N ASN A 308 -7.29 11.89 -7.41
CA ASN A 308 -6.80 11.20 -6.22
C ASN A 308 -7.83 10.23 -5.60
N SER A 309 -8.60 9.54 -6.43
CA SER A 309 -9.80 8.79 -6.01
C SER A 309 -9.84 7.38 -6.57
N GLU A 310 -10.57 6.49 -5.90
CA GLU A 310 -10.84 5.13 -6.36
C GLU A 310 -12.31 4.98 -6.72
N ILE A 311 -12.60 4.59 -7.97
CA ILE A 311 -13.95 4.30 -8.44
C ILE A 311 -13.99 2.86 -8.95
N ALA A 312 -14.85 2.03 -8.37
CA ALA A 312 -15.10 0.67 -8.80
C ALA A 312 -16.56 0.53 -9.25
N LEU A 313 -16.76 0.03 -10.46
CA LEU A 313 -18.06 -0.16 -11.08
C LEU A 313 -18.19 -1.64 -11.50
N ASP A 314 -19.20 -2.32 -10.98
CA ASP A 314 -19.57 -3.68 -11.35
C ASP A 314 -20.98 -3.67 -11.96
N GLY A 315 -21.06 -3.79 -13.28
CA GLY A 315 -22.31 -3.73 -14.04
C GLY A 315 -23.09 -5.04 -14.14
N GLY A 316 -22.64 -6.08 -13.44
CA GLY A 316 -23.33 -7.37 -13.41
C GLY A 316 -23.59 -7.98 -14.80
N ASP A 317 -24.81 -8.49 -14.99
CA ASP A 317 -25.18 -9.26 -16.20
C ASP A 317 -25.31 -8.40 -17.49
N ILE A 318 -25.62 -7.09 -17.37
CA ILE A 318 -25.81 -6.19 -18.51
C ILE A 318 -24.58 -5.32 -18.79
N GLY A 319 -23.76 -5.05 -17.76
CA GLY A 319 -22.54 -4.28 -17.88
C GLY A 319 -22.72 -2.79 -17.60
N ILE A 320 -21.77 -1.98 -18.05
CA ILE A 320 -21.69 -0.54 -17.73
C ILE A 320 -21.83 0.27 -19.01
N TYR A 321 -22.68 1.30 -18.97
CA TYR A 321 -22.91 2.24 -20.05
C TYR A 321 -22.57 3.66 -19.59
N ILE A 322 -21.57 4.28 -20.23
CA ILE A 322 -21.10 5.62 -19.88
C ILE A 322 -21.25 6.51 -21.10
N ARG A 323 -21.87 7.70 -20.92
CA ARG A 323 -21.99 8.75 -21.92
C ARG A 323 -21.50 10.08 -21.38
N GLY A 324 -20.51 10.67 -22.04
CA GLY A 324 -19.79 11.86 -21.59
C GLY A 324 -18.30 11.60 -21.41
N ASN A 325 -17.53 12.67 -21.21
CA ASN A 325 -16.08 12.54 -21.01
C ASN A 325 -15.73 11.79 -19.72
N VAL A 326 -14.64 11.05 -19.75
CA VAL A 326 -14.11 10.35 -18.58
C VAL A 326 -12.69 10.82 -18.31
N ASN A 327 -12.47 11.43 -17.15
CA ASN A 327 -11.17 11.89 -16.69
C ASN A 327 -10.75 11.15 -15.43
N VAL A 328 -9.64 10.43 -15.50
CA VAL A 328 -9.04 9.71 -14.38
C VAL A 328 -7.67 10.32 -14.14
N LEU A 329 -7.53 11.12 -13.08
CA LEU A 329 -6.42 12.03 -12.83
C LEU A 329 -5.69 11.71 -11.53
N ASN A 330 -4.40 12.06 -11.45
CA ASN A 330 -3.62 12.15 -10.21
C ASN A 330 -3.76 10.93 -9.26
N ASN A 331 -3.06 9.84 -9.53
CA ASN A 331 -3.08 8.61 -8.71
C ASN A 331 -4.47 7.96 -8.54
N SER A 332 -5.43 8.31 -9.36
CA SER A 332 -6.76 7.69 -9.31
C SER A 332 -6.75 6.27 -9.86
N VAL A 333 -7.75 5.50 -9.44
CA VAL A 333 -8.03 4.16 -9.94
C VAL A 333 -9.45 4.12 -10.47
N LEU A 334 -9.63 3.79 -11.74
CA LEU A 334 -10.92 3.43 -12.30
C LEU A 334 -10.93 1.93 -12.59
N LYS A 335 -11.82 1.21 -11.93
CA LYS A 335 -12.02 -0.21 -12.08
C LYS A 335 -13.39 -0.47 -12.69
N LEU A 336 -13.42 -1.19 -13.80
CA LEU A 336 -14.63 -1.52 -14.54
C LEU A 336 -14.75 -3.04 -14.63
N SER A 337 -15.83 -3.59 -14.14
CA SER A 337 -16.14 -5.03 -14.21
C SER A 337 -17.55 -5.27 -14.67
N GLY A 338 -17.74 -6.33 -15.45
CA GLY A 338 -19.04 -6.75 -15.93
C GLY A 338 -18.96 -8.10 -16.62
N GLN A 339 -19.81 -9.02 -16.22
CA GLN A 339 -19.99 -10.31 -16.91
C GLN A 339 -21.24 -10.22 -17.76
N THR A 340 -21.12 -10.50 -19.05
CA THR A 340 -22.30 -10.62 -19.88
C THR A 340 -22.48 -12.03 -20.37
N LYS A 341 -23.68 -12.51 -20.25
CA LYS A 341 -24.11 -13.77 -20.82
C LYS A 341 -24.63 -13.63 -22.25
N ILE A 342 -24.74 -12.44 -22.79
CA ILE A 342 -25.42 -12.15 -24.07
C ILE A 342 -24.40 -11.68 -25.10
N MET A 343 -24.18 -12.54 -26.08
CA MET A 343 -23.60 -12.26 -27.41
C MET A 343 -22.32 -11.44 -27.43
N ASN A 344 -21.18 -11.96 -26.97
CA ASN A 344 -19.87 -11.41 -27.26
C ASN A 344 -19.72 -9.87 -27.16
N MET A 345 -20.65 -9.21 -26.52
CA MET A 345 -20.73 -7.78 -26.27
C MET A 345 -20.84 -7.53 -24.78
N GLY A 346 -20.09 -8.27 -24.04
CA GLY A 346 -20.04 -8.12 -22.62
C GLY A 346 -19.14 -6.99 -22.19
N GLY A 347 -19.49 -6.30 -21.16
CA GLY A 347 -18.62 -5.34 -20.54
C GLY A 347 -19.10 -3.90 -20.64
N VAL A 348 -18.16 -3.01 -20.72
CA VAL A 348 -18.37 -1.56 -20.65
C VAL A 348 -18.39 -0.96 -22.04
N ILE A 349 -19.40 -0.17 -22.35
CA ILE A 349 -19.43 0.69 -23.54
C ILE A 349 -19.21 2.12 -23.06
N LEU A 350 -18.03 2.63 -23.35
CA LEU A 350 -17.70 4.03 -23.10
C LEU A 350 -18.01 4.81 -24.37
N ARG A 351 -18.90 5.77 -24.29
CA ARG A 351 -19.15 6.76 -25.33
C ARG A 351 -18.93 8.10 -24.70
N SER A 352 -17.88 8.77 -25.13
CA SER A 352 -17.65 10.12 -24.73
C SER A 352 -17.60 11.03 -25.96
N ALA A 353 -17.65 12.27 -25.75
CA ALA A 353 -17.66 13.26 -26.76
C ALA A 353 -16.72 14.41 -26.41
N THR A 354 -16.15 15.06 -27.39
CA THR A 354 -15.11 16.08 -27.25
C THR A 354 -15.55 17.27 -26.43
N PHE A 355 -14.66 17.73 -25.58
CA PHE A 355 -14.85 18.96 -24.84
C PHE A 355 -14.47 20.18 -25.69
N GLY A 356 -15.36 21.15 -25.81
CA GLY A 356 -15.13 22.34 -26.60
C GLY A 356 -13.95 23.18 -26.12
N GLY A 357 -12.90 23.32 -26.95
CA GLY A 357 -11.72 24.14 -26.67
C GLY A 357 -10.44 23.39 -26.35
N ALA A 358 -10.45 22.08 -26.19
CA ALA A 358 -9.24 21.29 -26.15
C ALA A 358 -8.75 20.96 -27.58
N PRO A 359 -7.44 21.02 -27.86
CA PRO A 359 -6.97 20.64 -29.18
C PRO A 359 -7.18 19.14 -29.40
N SER A 360 -8.02 18.86 -30.39
CA SER A 360 -8.20 17.56 -31.02
C SER A 360 -8.29 16.33 -30.12
N GLY A 361 -9.45 16.01 -29.63
CA GLY A 361 -9.98 14.72 -29.96
C GLY A 361 -9.60 13.55 -29.12
N SER A 362 -9.48 13.65 -27.78
CA SER A 362 -9.46 12.44 -26.95
C SER A 362 -10.63 12.50 -25.97
N ASP A 363 -11.56 11.61 -26.16
CA ASP A 363 -12.82 11.59 -25.41
C ASP A 363 -12.72 10.77 -24.12
N PHE A 364 -11.67 9.99 -24.02
CA PHE A 364 -11.36 9.17 -22.85
C PHE A 364 -9.90 9.40 -22.42
N ASN A 365 -9.72 10.04 -21.28
CA ASN A 365 -8.42 10.44 -20.78
C ASN A 365 -8.09 9.72 -19.48
N VAL A 366 -6.93 9.06 -19.43
CA VAL A 366 -6.34 8.50 -18.21
C VAL A 366 -4.95 9.12 -18.01
N LYS A 367 -4.81 9.95 -16.99
CA LYS A 367 -3.59 10.69 -16.71
C LYS A 367 -3.07 10.46 -15.32
N ASN A 368 -1.79 10.03 -15.20
CA ASN A 368 -1.11 9.69 -13.94
C ASN A 368 -1.94 8.72 -13.05
N SER A 369 -2.60 7.74 -13.67
CA SER A 369 -3.69 7.00 -13.02
C SER A 369 -3.74 5.54 -13.46
N LYS A 370 -4.59 4.76 -12.79
CA LYS A 370 -4.81 3.34 -13.07
C LYS A 370 -6.19 3.11 -13.68
N LEU A 371 -6.23 2.40 -14.82
CA LEU A 371 -7.43 1.85 -15.43
C LEU A 371 -7.41 0.33 -15.26
N VAL A 372 -8.47 -0.24 -14.71
CA VAL A 372 -8.67 -1.70 -14.62
C VAL A 372 -9.91 -2.06 -15.42
N VAL A 373 -9.75 -2.99 -16.36
CA VAL A 373 -10.84 -3.50 -17.21
C VAL A 373 -10.96 -5.00 -16.95
N ASP A 374 -12.11 -5.40 -16.44
CA ASP A 374 -12.45 -6.80 -16.19
C ASP A 374 -13.65 -7.18 -17.09
N GLY A 375 -13.37 -7.78 -18.23
CA GLY A 375 -14.35 -8.11 -19.24
C GLY A 375 -14.02 -7.51 -20.60
N PHE A 376 -15.04 -7.20 -21.40
CA PHE A 376 -14.92 -6.53 -22.68
C PHE A 376 -15.35 -5.07 -22.57
N THR A 377 -14.42 -4.15 -22.86
CA THR A 377 -14.68 -2.71 -22.88
C THR A 377 -14.53 -2.15 -24.29
N LYS A 378 -15.53 -1.42 -24.75
CA LYS A 378 -15.49 -0.72 -26.03
C LYS A 378 -15.54 0.78 -25.83
N ILE A 379 -14.53 1.48 -26.33
CA ILE A 379 -14.48 2.94 -26.41
C ILE A 379 -14.77 3.33 -27.85
N SER A 380 -15.86 4.08 -28.06
CA SER A 380 -16.34 4.40 -29.41
C SER A 380 -15.53 5.51 -30.08
N GLU A 381 -14.79 6.28 -29.32
CA GLU A 381 -14.06 7.46 -29.74
C GLU A 381 -12.56 7.33 -29.51
N SER A 382 -11.79 8.39 -29.72
CA SER A 382 -10.36 8.43 -29.48
C SER A 382 -10.04 8.37 -28.00
N THR A 383 -8.87 7.85 -27.66
CA THR A 383 -8.43 7.62 -26.28
C THR A 383 -7.04 8.23 -26.06
N ALA A 384 -6.83 8.88 -24.91
CA ALA A 384 -5.52 9.37 -24.53
C ALA A 384 -5.03 8.76 -23.21
N PHE A 385 -3.81 8.23 -23.25
CA PHE A 385 -3.10 7.76 -22.06
C PHE A 385 -1.84 8.61 -21.83
N GLU A 386 -1.71 9.16 -20.62
CA GLU A 386 -0.54 9.91 -20.17
C GLU A 386 -0.05 9.37 -18.83
N ASN A 387 1.10 8.72 -18.82
CA ASN A 387 1.66 8.09 -17.61
C ASN A 387 0.62 7.19 -16.90
N ALA A 388 -0.10 6.40 -17.68
CA ALA A 388 -1.21 5.58 -17.25
C ALA A 388 -0.77 4.11 -17.06
N LYS A 389 -1.42 3.41 -16.10
CA LYS A 389 -1.29 1.96 -15.91
C LYS A 389 -2.61 1.30 -16.25
N ILE A 390 -2.62 0.50 -17.29
CA ILE A 390 -3.80 -0.18 -17.81
C ILE A 390 -3.70 -1.67 -17.52
N TYR A 391 -4.65 -2.20 -16.74
CA TYR A 391 -4.77 -3.60 -16.40
C TYR A 391 -6.00 -4.17 -17.09
N LEU A 392 -5.83 -5.19 -17.93
CA LEU A 392 -6.96 -5.91 -18.53
C LEU A 392 -7.37 -7.13 -17.69
N TYR A 393 -7.23 -7.00 -16.38
CA TYR A 393 -7.66 -7.99 -15.40
C TYR A 393 -7.71 -7.36 -14.01
N ASP A 394 -8.46 -7.98 -13.12
CA ASP A 394 -8.46 -7.66 -11.70
C ASP A 394 -7.79 -8.76 -10.89
N ASP A 395 -6.82 -8.41 -10.07
CA ASP A 395 -6.10 -9.36 -9.20
C ASP A 395 -7.02 -10.12 -8.22
N ASN A 396 -8.21 -9.58 -7.94
CA ASN A 396 -9.19 -10.17 -7.04
C ASN A 396 -10.24 -11.03 -7.76
N ASN A 397 -10.22 -11.05 -9.10
CA ASN A 397 -11.22 -11.78 -9.88
C ASN A 397 -10.59 -12.98 -10.59
N THR A 398 -11.11 -14.16 -10.28
CA THR A 398 -10.73 -15.45 -10.89
C THR A 398 -11.50 -15.73 -12.18
N SER A 399 -12.00 -14.71 -12.88
CA SER A 399 -12.74 -14.92 -14.13
C SER A 399 -11.93 -15.74 -15.14
N GLU A 400 -12.53 -16.81 -15.68
CA GLU A 400 -11.83 -17.78 -16.52
C GLU A 400 -11.56 -17.28 -17.95
N GLY A 401 -12.09 -16.12 -18.33
CA GLY A 401 -11.97 -15.57 -19.68
C GLY A 401 -10.81 -14.59 -19.83
N PHE A 402 -10.40 -14.32 -21.09
CA PHE A 402 -9.54 -13.21 -21.43
C PHE A 402 -10.35 -11.95 -21.69
N HIS A 403 -9.75 -10.80 -21.47
CA HIS A 403 -10.42 -9.52 -21.53
C HIS A 403 -9.88 -8.66 -22.69
N ALA A 404 -10.69 -7.73 -23.14
CA ALA A 404 -10.28 -6.88 -24.23
C ALA A 404 -10.72 -5.42 -24.05
N LEU A 405 -9.86 -4.52 -24.43
CA LEU A 405 -10.16 -3.11 -24.60
C LEU A 405 -10.17 -2.77 -26.09
N SER A 406 -11.32 -2.45 -26.64
CA SER A 406 -11.49 -2.06 -28.03
C SER A 406 -11.66 -0.55 -28.15
N ILE A 407 -10.67 0.15 -28.71
CA ILE A 407 -10.68 1.57 -29.03
C ILE A 407 -11.02 1.70 -30.50
N ILE A 408 -12.12 2.37 -30.87
CA ILE A 408 -12.52 2.53 -32.27
C ILE A 408 -11.77 3.67 -32.93
N GLY A 409 -11.53 4.76 -32.24
CA GLY A 409 -10.76 5.90 -32.72
C GLY A 409 -9.26 5.73 -32.58
N ASP A 410 -8.55 6.84 -32.56
CA ASP A 410 -7.10 6.88 -32.36
C ASP A 410 -6.72 6.64 -30.90
N LEU A 411 -5.53 6.07 -30.70
CA LEU A 411 -4.89 5.98 -29.39
C LEU A 411 -3.76 7.00 -29.30
N ASN A 412 -3.93 8.05 -28.52
CA ASN A 412 -2.87 9.02 -28.23
C ASN A 412 -2.11 8.60 -26.98
N ILE A 413 -0.79 8.49 -27.07
CA ILE A 413 0.07 8.15 -25.95
C ILE A 413 1.08 9.26 -25.67
N SER A 414 1.11 9.74 -24.43
CA SER A 414 2.06 10.74 -23.93
C SER A 414 2.82 10.18 -22.73
N ARG A 415 4.12 10.51 -22.60
CA ARG A 415 4.99 9.99 -21.54
C ARG A 415 5.10 8.45 -21.56
N ASN A 416 5.22 7.82 -20.38
CA ASN A 416 5.37 6.38 -20.23
C ASN A 416 4.06 5.76 -19.75
N ASN A 417 3.47 4.90 -20.58
CA ASN A 417 2.28 4.15 -20.22
C ASN A 417 2.63 2.67 -20.07
N GLU A 418 1.95 1.99 -19.18
CA GLU A 418 2.13 0.56 -18.90
C GLU A 418 0.82 -0.18 -19.15
N LEU A 419 0.88 -1.23 -19.93
CA LEU A 419 -0.21 -2.17 -20.18
C LEU A 419 0.12 -3.50 -19.53
N PHE A 420 -0.83 -4.06 -18.78
CA PHE A 420 -0.72 -5.36 -18.12
C PHE A 420 -1.76 -6.32 -18.68
N LEU A 421 -1.31 -7.43 -19.24
CA LEU A 421 -2.11 -8.44 -19.95
C LEU A 421 -1.87 -9.82 -19.34
N ARG A 422 -2.91 -10.64 -19.35
CA ARG A 422 -2.78 -12.09 -19.10
C ARG A 422 -2.73 -12.84 -20.41
N ALA A 423 -2.06 -13.97 -20.42
CA ALA A 423 -2.00 -14.90 -21.52
C ALA A 423 -2.05 -16.34 -21.02
N ASP A 424 -2.36 -17.28 -21.91
CA ASP A 424 -2.26 -18.72 -21.69
C ASP A 424 -1.65 -19.38 -22.92
N SER A 425 -0.33 -19.45 -22.94
CA SER A 425 0.43 -20.05 -24.07
C SER A 425 0.19 -21.54 -24.23
N SER A 426 -0.49 -22.20 -23.31
CA SER A 426 -0.91 -23.61 -23.45
C SER A 426 -2.17 -23.78 -24.32
N LYS A 427 -2.93 -22.71 -24.50
CA LYS A 427 -4.13 -22.72 -25.34
C LYS A 427 -3.79 -22.31 -26.77
N ALA A 428 -4.54 -22.85 -27.71
CA ALA A 428 -4.46 -22.43 -29.11
C ALA A 428 -4.82 -20.93 -29.23
N ALA A 429 -4.13 -20.21 -30.11
CA ALA A 429 -4.53 -18.87 -30.51
C ALA A 429 -5.90 -18.98 -31.19
N GLY A 430 -6.91 -18.41 -30.59
CA GLY A 430 -8.27 -18.43 -31.12
C GLY A 430 -8.51 -17.36 -32.15
N ASP A 431 -9.76 -17.25 -32.59
CA ASP A 431 -10.19 -16.24 -33.57
C ASP A 431 -10.42 -14.89 -32.87
N ILE A 432 -9.56 -13.90 -33.17
CA ILE A 432 -9.66 -12.54 -32.62
C ILE A 432 -11.01 -11.88 -32.96
N THR A 433 -11.61 -12.23 -34.09
CA THR A 433 -12.90 -11.66 -34.50
C THR A 433 -14.06 -12.20 -33.67
N ARG A 434 -13.88 -13.34 -33.04
CA ARG A 434 -14.85 -13.99 -32.13
C ARG A 434 -14.51 -13.80 -30.66
N LEU A 435 -13.42 -13.07 -30.34
CA LEU A 435 -12.90 -12.88 -28.99
C LEU A 435 -12.51 -14.18 -28.28
N GLU A 436 -12.24 -15.24 -29.06
CA GLU A 436 -11.78 -16.55 -28.57
C GLU A 436 -10.26 -16.56 -28.58
N LEU A 437 -9.63 -15.80 -27.66
CA LEU A 437 -8.19 -15.65 -27.62
C LEU A 437 -7.54 -16.41 -26.46
N ASN A 438 -6.23 -16.60 -26.60
CA ASN A 438 -5.37 -17.11 -25.55
C ASN A 438 -4.69 -16.00 -24.72
N SER A 439 -5.13 -14.74 -24.87
CA SER A 439 -4.57 -13.57 -24.17
C SER A 439 -5.59 -12.42 -24.05
N ASP A 440 -5.39 -11.59 -23.03
CA ASP A 440 -5.97 -10.24 -23.00
C ASP A 440 -5.30 -9.41 -24.10
N PHE A 441 -6.02 -8.42 -24.68
CA PHE A 441 -5.46 -7.58 -25.73
C PHE A 441 -6.14 -6.20 -25.84
N ILE A 442 -5.46 -5.27 -26.52
CA ILE A 442 -6.08 -4.00 -26.98
C ILE A 442 -6.25 -4.03 -28.47
N GLY A 443 -7.50 -3.83 -28.94
CA GLY A 443 -7.85 -3.57 -30.32
C GLY A 443 -7.92 -2.07 -30.60
N ILE A 444 -7.28 -1.59 -31.67
CA ILE A 444 -7.21 -0.16 -32.01
C ILE A 444 -7.74 -0.01 -33.45
N GLY A 445 -8.76 0.85 -33.62
CA GLY A 445 -9.36 1.14 -34.92
C GLY A 445 -8.60 2.18 -35.72
N GLY A 446 -8.16 3.23 -35.05
CA GLY A 446 -7.39 4.32 -35.66
C GLY A 446 -5.88 4.14 -35.54
N ALA A 447 -5.14 5.25 -35.49
CA ALA A 447 -3.69 5.30 -35.41
C ALA A 447 -3.21 5.35 -33.94
N ILE A 448 -1.96 4.93 -33.69
CA ILE A 448 -1.25 5.22 -32.45
C ILE A 448 -0.46 6.51 -32.64
N THR A 449 -0.85 7.57 -31.96
CA THR A 449 -0.29 8.92 -32.08
C THR A 449 0.43 9.35 -30.79
N GLY A 450 0.93 10.61 -30.77
CA GLY A 450 1.65 11.16 -29.62
C GLY A 450 3.14 10.79 -29.58
N ASP A 451 3.86 11.27 -28.57
CA ASP A 451 5.32 11.15 -28.40
C ASP A 451 5.72 10.21 -27.26
N GLY A 452 4.74 9.63 -26.59
CA GLY A 452 4.94 8.74 -25.45
C GLY A 452 5.38 7.32 -25.82
N LYS A 453 5.53 6.52 -24.78
CA LYS A 453 5.84 5.08 -24.87
C LYS A 453 4.71 4.26 -24.31
N PHE A 454 4.51 3.09 -24.88
CA PHE A 454 3.55 2.10 -24.44
C PHE A 454 4.27 0.80 -24.12
N ASN A 455 4.51 0.58 -22.82
CA ASN A 455 5.23 -0.59 -22.34
C ASN A 455 4.21 -1.68 -22.00
N VAL A 456 4.33 -2.83 -22.63
CA VAL A 456 3.41 -3.96 -22.49
C VAL A 456 4.04 -5.01 -21.60
N ASN A 457 3.35 -5.39 -20.55
CA ASN A 457 3.71 -6.41 -19.59
C ASN A 457 2.74 -7.59 -19.75
N VAL A 458 3.25 -8.77 -20.05
CA VAL A 458 2.44 -9.96 -20.29
C VAL A 458 2.69 -10.99 -19.21
N PHE A 459 1.61 -11.52 -18.59
CA PHE A 459 1.66 -12.59 -17.59
C PHE A 459 1.03 -13.85 -18.19
N ASP A 460 1.83 -14.87 -18.42
CA ASP A 460 1.36 -16.10 -19.07
C ASP A 460 0.97 -17.17 -18.06
N LYS A 461 -0.32 -17.52 -18.01
CA LYS A 461 -0.90 -18.57 -17.15
C LYS A 461 -0.46 -19.97 -17.55
N GLY A 462 -0.15 -20.21 -18.83
CA GLY A 462 0.30 -21.50 -19.35
C GLY A 462 1.72 -21.89 -18.94
N MET A 463 2.44 -21.00 -18.33
CA MET A 463 3.76 -21.24 -17.77
C MET A 463 3.63 -21.46 -16.26
N LYS A 464 3.31 -22.65 -15.85
CA LYS A 464 3.02 -23.21 -14.51
C LYS A 464 2.79 -22.26 -13.31
N ASN A 465 1.73 -22.57 -12.59
CA ASN A 465 1.33 -22.03 -11.28
C ASN A 465 0.72 -20.63 -11.28
N GLY A 466 -0.32 -20.42 -12.09
CA GLY A 466 -1.26 -19.29 -11.95
C GLY A 466 -0.75 -17.90 -12.32
N TYR A 467 0.51 -17.65 -12.32
CA TYR A 467 1.33 -16.53 -12.78
C TYR A 467 2.81 -16.95 -12.73
N GLY A 468 3.07 -18.19 -12.39
CA GLY A 468 4.37 -18.77 -12.25
C GLY A 468 4.77 -19.45 -13.55
N MET A 469 5.69 -18.84 -14.20
CA MET A 469 6.41 -19.43 -15.29
C MET A 469 7.16 -20.65 -14.80
N GLY A 470 6.88 -21.80 -15.37
CA GLY A 470 7.62 -23.01 -15.08
C GLY A 470 9.12 -22.84 -15.36
N THR A 471 9.89 -23.68 -14.74
CA THR A 471 11.34 -23.85 -14.95
C THR A 471 11.73 -24.28 -16.37
N ASP A 472 10.73 -24.41 -17.26
CA ASP A 472 10.89 -24.90 -18.61
C ASP A 472 11.68 -23.87 -19.43
N GLY A 473 12.61 -24.32 -20.24
CA GLY A 473 13.47 -23.51 -21.06
C GLY A 473 12.76 -22.59 -22.06
N PRO A 474 13.46 -22.14 -23.12
CA PRO A 474 12.87 -21.28 -24.15
C PRO A 474 11.61 -21.91 -24.73
N LYS A 475 10.55 -21.11 -24.98
CA LYS A 475 9.32 -21.58 -25.62
C LYS A 475 9.19 -21.01 -27.02
N ASP A 476 8.94 -21.87 -27.97
CA ASP A 476 8.53 -21.53 -29.31
C ASP A 476 7.01 -21.46 -29.33
N LEU A 477 6.47 -20.24 -29.47
CA LEU A 477 5.04 -19.96 -29.54
C LEU A 477 4.55 -19.76 -30.98
N THR A 478 5.34 -20.11 -31.99
CA THR A 478 5.01 -19.88 -33.40
C THR A 478 3.66 -20.48 -33.79
N ALA A 479 3.31 -21.63 -33.23
CA ALA A 479 2.01 -22.28 -33.45
C ALA A 479 0.84 -21.62 -32.71
N ASN A 480 1.13 -21.02 -31.54
CA ASN A 480 0.13 -20.41 -30.66
C ASN A 480 0.64 -19.06 -30.15
N PRO A 481 0.79 -18.05 -31.02
CA PRO A 481 1.33 -16.76 -30.65
C PRO A 481 0.39 -16.04 -29.66
N ILE A 482 0.99 -15.27 -28.76
CA ILE A 482 0.24 -14.43 -27.82
C ILE A 482 -0.04 -13.09 -28.47
N THR A 483 -1.30 -12.75 -28.72
CA THR A 483 -1.68 -11.45 -29.25
C THR A 483 -1.67 -10.39 -28.15
N VAL A 484 -1.05 -9.26 -28.39
CA VAL A 484 -0.87 -8.14 -27.45
C VAL A 484 -1.68 -6.94 -27.88
N LEU A 485 -1.48 -6.48 -29.12
CA LEU A 485 -2.21 -5.39 -29.75
C LEU A 485 -2.78 -5.86 -31.08
N TYR A 486 -3.89 -5.30 -31.47
CA TYR A 486 -4.55 -5.61 -32.73
C TYR A 486 -5.03 -4.36 -33.45
N SER A 487 -4.68 -4.21 -34.72
CA SER A 487 -5.18 -3.16 -35.61
C SER A 487 -6.51 -3.60 -36.22
N ARG A 488 -7.60 -2.99 -35.78
CA ARG A 488 -8.95 -3.38 -36.19
C ARG A 488 -9.29 -2.90 -37.60
N ASP A 489 -9.34 -1.60 -37.80
CA ASP A 489 -9.86 -0.97 -39.00
C ASP A 489 -8.75 -0.39 -39.89
N SER A 490 -7.64 0.06 -39.29
CA SER A 490 -6.46 0.57 -40.01
C SER A 490 -5.32 -0.44 -39.96
N THR A 491 -4.34 -0.27 -40.84
CA THR A 491 -3.11 -1.08 -40.78
C THR A 491 -2.08 -0.30 -39.99
N ILE A 492 -1.94 -0.64 -38.69
CA ILE A 492 -0.88 -0.07 -37.84
C ILE A 492 0.42 -0.82 -38.15
N ASP A 493 1.49 -0.07 -38.44
CA ASP A 493 2.84 -0.61 -38.60
C ASP A 493 3.47 -0.82 -37.22
N PHE A 494 3.18 -1.97 -36.60
CA PHE A 494 3.76 -2.34 -35.30
C PHE A 494 5.27 -2.53 -35.37
N THR A 495 5.81 -2.94 -36.53
CA THR A 495 7.26 -3.08 -36.72
C THR A 495 7.98 -1.75 -36.54
N SER A 496 7.45 -0.69 -37.17
CA SER A 496 7.97 0.66 -36.98
C SER A 496 7.83 1.15 -35.53
N LEU A 497 6.72 0.86 -34.87
CA LEU A 497 6.48 1.25 -33.47
C LEU A 497 7.44 0.53 -32.50
N ILE A 498 7.75 -0.74 -32.74
CA ILE A 498 8.76 -1.50 -31.96
C ILE A 498 10.17 -0.93 -32.21
N ASN A 499 10.55 -0.75 -33.47
CA ASN A 499 11.87 -0.25 -33.83
C ASN A 499 12.14 1.16 -33.28
N SER A 500 11.13 2.02 -33.25
CA SER A 500 11.20 3.34 -32.62
C SER A 500 11.08 3.31 -31.08
N LYS A 501 10.89 2.15 -30.48
CA LYS A 501 10.62 1.98 -29.03
C LYS A 501 9.40 2.76 -28.53
N LYS A 502 8.47 3.04 -29.39
CA LYS A 502 7.18 3.65 -29.03
C LYS A 502 6.23 2.63 -28.42
N VAL A 503 6.24 1.39 -28.95
CA VAL A 503 5.64 0.24 -28.32
C VAL A 503 6.77 -0.72 -27.94
N ASN A 504 6.79 -1.14 -26.69
CA ASN A 504 7.80 -2.02 -26.15
C ASN A 504 7.11 -3.15 -25.38
N VAL A 505 7.37 -4.39 -25.76
CA VAL A 505 6.94 -5.54 -24.96
C VAL A 505 8.05 -5.81 -23.96
N ASN A 506 7.76 -5.59 -22.70
CA ASN A 506 8.72 -5.76 -21.62
C ASN A 506 8.99 -7.24 -21.40
N ASP A 507 10.19 -7.54 -20.99
CA ASP A 507 10.52 -8.83 -20.42
C ASP A 507 9.61 -9.04 -19.19
N MET A 508 9.03 -10.21 -19.08
CA MET A 508 8.27 -10.53 -17.90
C MET A 508 9.20 -10.95 -16.77
N HIS A 509 8.98 -10.39 -15.62
CA HIS A 509 9.70 -10.74 -14.40
C HIS A 509 8.76 -11.44 -13.43
N TYR A 510 9.17 -12.63 -13.01
CA TYR A 510 8.48 -13.40 -12.00
C TYR A 510 9.43 -13.77 -10.88
N ASP A 511 9.13 -13.35 -9.69
CA ASP A 511 9.84 -13.74 -8.47
C ASP A 511 8.99 -14.79 -7.74
N ASN A 512 9.46 -16.03 -7.70
CA ASN A 512 8.81 -17.07 -6.88
C ASN A 512 9.27 -17.05 -5.42
N GLY A 513 9.99 -16.01 -5.04
CA GLY A 513 10.55 -15.87 -3.70
C GLY A 513 11.94 -16.48 -3.54
N ILE A 514 12.36 -17.37 -4.41
CA ILE A 514 13.69 -18.02 -4.44
C ILE A 514 14.47 -17.59 -5.68
N TRP A 515 13.82 -17.56 -6.84
CA TRP A 515 14.40 -17.15 -8.12
C TRP A 515 13.62 -16.00 -8.73
N ASN A 516 14.36 -15.02 -9.24
CA ASN A 516 13.84 -14.00 -10.14
C ASN A 516 14.02 -14.48 -11.58
N TYR A 517 12.92 -14.80 -12.23
CA TYR A 517 12.88 -15.18 -13.62
C TYR A 517 12.65 -13.95 -14.50
N ALA A 518 13.47 -13.77 -15.51
CA ALA A 518 13.24 -12.85 -16.61
C ALA A 518 12.89 -13.65 -17.86
N TYR A 519 11.70 -13.41 -18.38
CA TYR A 519 11.21 -13.99 -19.63
C TYR A 519 11.31 -12.95 -20.71
N ILE A 520 12.34 -13.09 -21.55
CA ILE A 520 12.62 -12.19 -22.66
C ILE A 520 11.66 -12.54 -23.77
N MET A 521 10.77 -11.60 -24.09
CA MET A 521 9.70 -11.79 -25.06
C MET A 521 10.07 -11.20 -26.41
N ASP A 522 10.19 -12.06 -27.42
CA ASP A 522 10.41 -11.63 -28.81
C ASP A 522 9.04 -11.33 -29.44
N ALA A 523 8.73 -10.02 -29.57
CA ALA A 523 7.48 -9.54 -30.17
C ALA A 523 7.72 -9.12 -31.63
N GLU A 524 6.77 -9.47 -32.50
CA GLU A 524 6.81 -9.11 -33.93
C GLU A 524 5.40 -8.83 -34.45
N GLN A 525 5.32 -8.17 -35.59
CA GLN A 525 4.08 -7.99 -36.30
C GLN A 525 3.71 -9.25 -37.07
N ASP A 526 2.47 -9.72 -36.93
CA ASP A 526 1.86 -10.78 -37.70
C ASP A 526 0.52 -10.32 -38.26
N GLY A 527 0.49 -10.00 -39.54
CA GLY A 527 -0.67 -9.40 -40.17
C GLY A 527 -1.08 -8.08 -39.50
N LYS A 528 -2.28 -8.04 -38.93
CA LYS A 528 -2.83 -6.90 -38.19
C LYS A 528 -2.50 -6.94 -36.69
N SER A 529 -1.74 -7.90 -36.23
CA SER A 529 -1.48 -8.11 -34.81
C SER A 529 -0.01 -7.84 -34.43
N LEU A 530 0.22 -7.33 -33.24
CA LEU A 530 1.49 -7.45 -32.54
C LEU A 530 1.40 -8.71 -31.67
N VAL A 531 2.30 -9.66 -31.91
CA VAL A 531 2.29 -10.96 -31.25
C VAL A 531 3.65 -11.30 -30.65
N ILE A 532 3.64 -12.14 -29.61
CA ILE A 532 4.84 -12.75 -29.03
C ILE A 532 4.93 -14.18 -29.59
N LYS A 533 6.01 -14.51 -30.29
CA LYS A 533 6.24 -15.84 -30.87
C LYS A 533 7.33 -16.65 -30.16
N ASN A 534 8.23 -16.00 -29.44
CA ASN A 534 9.31 -16.67 -28.72
C ASN A 534 9.52 -16.08 -27.34
N VAL A 535 9.85 -16.95 -26.38
CA VAL A 535 10.18 -16.55 -25.00
C VAL A 535 11.50 -17.22 -24.58
N LYS A 536 12.50 -16.44 -24.22
CA LYS A 536 13.75 -16.91 -23.63
C LYS A 536 13.73 -16.70 -22.13
N VAL A 537 14.18 -17.67 -21.34
CA VAL A 537 14.13 -17.63 -19.89
C VAL A 537 15.52 -17.43 -19.30
N LYS A 538 15.69 -16.39 -18.46
CA LYS A 538 16.83 -16.18 -17.58
C LYS A 538 16.38 -16.24 -16.14
N ALA A 539 17.18 -16.84 -15.26
CA ALA A 539 16.90 -16.88 -13.83
C ALA A 539 18.07 -16.28 -13.04
N GLN A 540 17.76 -15.51 -12.03
CA GLN A 540 18.69 -14.94 -11.07
C GLN A 540 18.22 -15.25 -9.65
N ALA A 541 19.16 -15.39 -8.72
CA ALA A 541 18.83 -15.59 -7.32
C ALA A 541 18.07 -14.38 -6.75
N SER A 542 17.02 -14.62 -5.98
CA SER A 542 16.26 -13.55 -5.31
C SER A 542 16.98 -13.04 -4.05
N ASP A 543 16.59 -11.88 -3.56
CA ASP A 543 17.15 -11.32 -2.31
C ASP A 543 16.85 -12.17 -1.08
N SER A 544 15.83 -13.02 -1.13
CA SER A 544 15.51 -13.96 -0.05
C SER A 544 16.63 -14.98 0.17
N GLN A 545 17.31 -15.42 -0.90
CA GLN A 545 18.43 -16.35 -0.77
C GLN A 545 19.61 -15.69 -0.02
N ARG A 546 19.87 -14.41 -0.25
CA ARG A 546 20.87 -13.67 0.53
C ARG A 546 20.50 -13.59 2.01
N SER A 547 19.20 -13.44 2.32
CA SER A 547 18.74 -13.46 3.71
C SER A 547 18.93 -14.82 4.38
N LEU A 548 18.75 -15.92 3.65
CA LEU A 548 19.04 -17.27 4.15
C LEU A 548 20.54 -17.43 4.45
N HIS A 549 21.39 -16.94 3.54
CA HIS A 549 22.84 -16.94 3.78
C HIS A 549 23.22 -16.01 4.95
N SER A 550 22.66 -14.83 5.06
CA SER A 550 22.89 -13.91 6.19
C SER A 550 22.45 -14.50 7.52
N ALA A 551 21.46 -15.40 7.54
CA ALA A 551 21.06 -16.14 8.74
C ALA A 551 22.12 -17.19 9.15
N ASN A 552 22.79 -17.82 8.17
CA ASN A 552 23.95 -18.67 8.43
C ASN A 552 25.13 -17.86 9.01
N LYS A 553 25.41 -16.68 8.45
CA LYS A 553 26.39 -15.72 9.01
C LYS A 553 26.06 -15.36 10.46
N ALA A 554 24.78 -15.14 10.79
CA ALA A 554 24.37 -14.83 12.17
C ALA A 554 24.63 -15.99 13.13
N ALA A 555 24.41 -17.23 12.70
CA ALA A 555 24.75 -18.43 13.48
C ALA A 555 26.27 -18.55 13.69
N GLY A 556 27.06 -18.37 12.63
CA GLY A 556 28.51 -18.36 12.69
C GLY A 556 29.05 -17.25 13.60
N ALA A 557 28.52 -16.03 13.47
CA ALA A 557 28.89 -14.90 14.29
C ALA A 557 28.60 -15.14 15.78
N LEU A 558 27.47 -15.79 16.10
CA LEU A 558 27.13 -16.16 17.46
C LEU A 558 28.08 -17.27 17.99
N ALA A 559 28.38 -18.27 17.17
CA ALA A 559 29.33 -19.31 17.51
C ALA A 559 30.72 -18.70 17.81
N ILE A 560 31.28 -17.91 16.90
CA ILE A 560 32.62 -17.29 17.09
C ILE A 560 32.59 -16.30 18.26
N GLY A 561 31.57 -15.45 18.35
CA GLY A 561 31.50 -14.36 19.32
C GLY A 561 31.20 -14.81 20.74
N VAL A 562 30.46 -15.91 20.91
CA VAL A 562 30.04 -16.42 22.22
C VAL A 562 30.80 -17.66 22.64
N LEU A 563 31.05 -18.64 21.76
CA LEU A 563 31.80 -19.85 22.13
C LEU A 563 33.31 -19.62 22.08
N GLY A 564 33.79 -18.96 21.00
CA GLY A 564 35.24 -18.80 20.78
C GLY A 564 35.88 -17.64 21.54
N ASN A 565 35.12 -16.57 21.73
CA ASN A 565 35.60 -15.35 22.40
C ASN A 565 34.68 -14.94 23.57
N ASP A 566 34.47 -15.88 24.48
CA ASP A 566 33.66 -15.67 25.68
C ASP A 566 34.40 -14.78 26.68
N SER A 567 34.06 -13.50 26.68
CA SER A 567 34.68 -12.56 27.64
C SER A 567 34.10 -12.71 29.05
N ALA A 568 32.88 -13.22 29.17
CA ALA A 568 32.22 -13.43 30.45
C ALA A 568 32.97 -14.49 31.29
N LEU A 569 33.16 -15.68 30.72
CA LEU A 569 33.90 -16.76 31.41
C LEU A 569 35.36 -16.35 31.69
N ARG A 570 36.04 -15.65 30.78
CA ARG A 570 37.41 -15.16 31.02
C ARG A 570 37.50 -14.23 32.24
N GLU A 571 36.55 -13.36 32.44
CA GLU A 571 36.54 -12.46 33.61
C GLU A 571 36.22 -13.26 34.87
N HIS A 572 35.29 -14.20 34.84
CA HIS A 572 35.05 -15.11 35.95
C HIS A 572 36.32 -15.91 36.36
N LEU A 573 37.03 -16.50 35.40
CA LEU A 573 38.24 -17.26 35.66
C LEU A 573 39.36 -16.37 36.27
N ARG A 574 39.35 -15.06 36.00
CA ARG A 574 40.23 -14.11 36.68
C ARG A 574 39.83 -13.93 38.16
N GLU A 575 38.56 -13.76 38.43
CA GLU A 575 38.02 -13.63 39.79
C GLU A 575 38.33 -14.85 40.63
N VAL A 576 38.20 -16.03 40.08
CA VAL A 576 38.53 -17.30 40.77
C VAL A 576 40.00 -17.38 41.21
N ARG A 577 40.93 -16.84 40.41
CA ARG A 577 42.36 -16.80 40.78
C ARG A 577 42.66 -15.97 42.03
N GLU A 578 41.81 -14.97 42.33
CA GLU A 578 41.95 -14.08 43.50
C GLU A 578 41.31 -14.69 44.77
N HIS A 579 40.48 -15.75 44.63
CA HIS A 579 39.73 -16.39 45.72
C HIS A 579 40.07 -17.89 45.79
N LYS A 580 41.25 -18.21 46.30
CA LYS A 580 41.75 -19.57 46.50
C LYS A 580 41.01 -20.23 47.68
N ASP A 581 40.87 -21.51 47.62
CA ASP A 581 40.32 -22.41 48.65
C ASP A 581 38.79 -22.38 48.87
N ASN A 582 38.02 -21.81 47.92
CA ASN A 582 36.56 -21.76 48.02
C ASN A 582 35.88 -22.50 46.86
N GLU A 583 34.68 -22.97 47.15
CA GLU A 583 33.71 -23.34 46.12
C GLU A 583 32.91 -22.10 45.70
N ASN A 584 32.57 -21.98 44.44
CA ASN A 584 31.86 -20.79 43.92
C ASN A 584 30.62 -21.23 43.13
N VAL A 585 29.54 -20.46 43.32
CA VAL A 585 28.41 -20.41 42.39
C VAL A 585 28.38 -19.03 41.76
N TRP A 586 28.29 -19.00 40.48
CA TRP A 586 28.31 -17.74 39.76
C TRP A 586 27.23 -17.64 38.70
N ALA A 587 26.85 -16.43 38.37
CA ALA A 587 25.92 -16.07 37.32
C ALA A 587 26.46 -14.86 36.54
N GLN A 588 26.34 -14.92 35.23
CA GLN A 588 26.72 -13.81 34.37
C GLN A 588 25.61 -13.51 33.34
N TYR A 589 25.30 -12.25 33.20
CA TYR A 589 24.57 -11.69 32.07
C TYR A 589 25.58 -11.25 31.02
N LEU A 590 25.33 -11.60 29.77
CA LEU A 590 26.10 -11.18 28.62
C LEU A 590 25.19 -10.55 27.57
N GLY A 591 25.62 -9.45 27.01
CA GLY A 591 24.87 -8.76 25.98
C GLY A 591 25.81 -8.09 24.99
N GLY A 592 25.36 -7.96 23.73
CA GLY A 592 26.20 -7.36 22.73
C GLY A 592 25.52 -7.15 21.38
N LYS A 593 26.28 -6.50 20.50
CA LYS A 593 25.92 -6.33 19.10
C LYS A 593 27.08 -6.75 18.22
N LEU A 594 26.87 -7.82 17.47
CA LEU A 594 27.76 -8.31 16.43
C LEU A 594 27.33 -7.80 15.06
N LYS A 595 28.30 -7.59 14.18
CA LYS A 595 28.08 -7.00 12.86
C LYS A 595 29.02 -7.60 11.84
N SER A 596 28.49 -7.93 10.68
CA SER A 596 29.24 -8.26 9.46
C SER A 596 28.46 -7.69 8.27
N ASP A 597 29.03 -7.71 7.08
CA ASP A 597 28.32 -7.28 5.89
C ASP A 597 27.02 -8.10 5.74
N GLY A 598 25.92 -7.39 5.43
CA GLY A 598 24.58 -7.99 5.33
C GLY A 598 23.95 -8.52 6.62
N MET A 599 24.61 -8.38 7.80
CA MET A 599 24.09 -8.93 9.05
C MET A 599 24.40 -8.04 10.26
N GLN A 600 23.38 -7.83 11.11
CA GLN A 600 23.54 -7.24 12.43
C GLN A 600 22.79 -8.10 13.46
N LEU A 601 23.48 -8.55 14.49
CA LEU A 601 22.92 -9.40 15.55
C LEU A 601 23.05 -8.69 16.90
N LYS A 602 21.91 -8.36 17.52
CA LYS A 602 21.86 -7.94 18.92
C LYS A 602 21.51 -9.15 19.77
N HIS A 603 22.36 -9.52 20.70
CA HIS A 603 22.15 -10.70 21.55
C HIS A 603 22.24 -10.35 23.02
N ASN A 604 21.60 -11.18 23.83
CA ASN A 604 21.76 -11.25 25.27
C ASN A 604 21.67 -12.69 25.74
N GLY A 605 22.16 -12.94 26.93
CA GLY A 605 22.14 -14.28 27.49
C GLY A 605 22.50 -14.31 28.98
N ILE A 606 22.36 -15.48 29.54
CA ILE A 606 22.74 -15.78 30.91
C ILE A 606 23.60 -17.03 30.88
N GLU A 607 24.68 -17.01 31.67
CA GLU A 607 25.53 -18.15 31.99
C GLU A 607 25.52 -18.38 33.49
N LEU A 608 25.36 -19.60 33.93
CA LEU A 608 25.36 -20.02 35.32
C LEU A 608 26.39 -21.11 35.48
N GLY A 609 27.19 -21.07 36.52
CA GLY A 609 28.23 -22.06 36.76
C GLY A 609 28.52 -22.33 38.21
N TYR A 610 29.26 -23.41 38.39
CA TYR A 610 29.84 -23.83 39.65
C TYR A 610 31.28 -24.25 39.41
N ASP A 611 32.15 -23.89 40.32
CA ASP A 611 33.53 -24.33 40.33
C ASP A 611 34.05 -24.59 41.75
N ALA A 612 35.04 -25.45 41.82
CA ALA A 612 35.67 -25.83 43.04
C ALA A 612 37.20 -25.87 42.90
N TYR A 613 37.88 -25.51 43.98
CA TYR A 613 39.31 -25.56 44.06
C TYR A 613 39.76 -27.02 44.33
N VAL A 614 40.72 -27.51 43.54
CA VAL A 614 41.21 -28.90 43.64
C VAL A 614 42.73 -28.90 43.77
N GLY A 615 43.22 -29.45 44.85
CA GLY A 615 44.66 -29.50 45.18
C GLY A 615 45.21 -28.10 45.51
N SER A 616 46.44 -27.79 45.06
CA SER A 616 47.13 -26.56 45.43
C SER A 616 47.00 -25.45 44.37
N ASN A 617 46.63 -25.76 43.15
CA ASN A 617 46.82 -24.83 42.04
C ASN A 617 45.70 -24.89 40.95
N TRP A 618 44.73 -25.76 41.05
CA TRP A 618 43.70 -25.96 40.08
C TRP A 618 42.33 -25.58 40.60
N THR A 619 41.54 -24.93 39.79
CA THR A 619 40.09 -24.82 39.94
C THR A 619 39.43 -25.45 38.73
N PHE A 620 38.45 -26.31 38.94
CA PHE A 620 37.65 -26.92 37.89
C PHE A 620 36.20 -26.50 38.05
N GLY A 621 35.56 -26.28 36.93
CA GLY A 621 34.16 -25.87 36.93
C GLY A 621 33.37 -26.32 35.71
N VAL A 622 32.08 -26.18 35.87
CA VAL A 622 31.07 -26.43 34.82
C VAL A 622 30.11 -25.24 34.71
N SER A 623 29.67 -24.94 33.52
CA SER A 623 28.62 -23.91 33.31
C SER A 623 27.62 -24.33 32.26
N GLY A 624 26.46 -23.67 32.29
CA GLY A 624 25.44 -23.72 31.26
C GLY A 624 25.08 -22.30 30.79
N MET A 625 25.11 -22.08 29.50
CA MET A 625 24.85 -20.79 28.88
C MET A 625 23.69 -20.88 27.89
N GLN A 626 22.81 -19.90 27.96
CA GLN A 626 21.79 -19.67 26.94
C GLN A 626 21.89 -18.23 26.44
N THR A 627 21.97 -18.06 25.11
CA THR A 627 21.87 -16.74 24.48
C THR A 627 20.73 -16.67 23.47
N ARG A 628 20.20 -15.48 23.29
CA ARG A 628 19.19 -15.19 22.29
C ARG A 628 19.51 -13.86 21.64
N GLY A 629 19.30 -13.76 20.34
CA GLY A 629 19.54 -12.53 19.59
C GLY A 629 18.51 -12.30 18.52
N ASN A 630 18.27 -11.03 18.23
CA ASN A 630 17.50 -10.59 17.07
C ASN A 630 18.49 -10.16 15.99
N THR A 631 18.26 -10.64 14.78
CA THR A 631 19.13 -10.39 13.64
C THR A 631 18.42 -9.50 12.63
N GLN A 632 19.09 -8.48 12.16
CA GLN A 632 18.74 -7.77 10.93
C GLN A 632 19.57 -8.38 9.81
N LEU A 633 18.91 -8.85 8.76
CA LEU A 633 19.50 -9.50 7.59
C LEU A 633 19.46 -8.52 6.41
N ASP A 634 20.13 -8.84 5.30
CA ASP A 634 20.13 -8.04 4.07
C ASP A 634 18.71 -7.69 3.62
N SER A 635 17.82 -8.68 3.63
CA SER A 635 16.42 -8.51 3.27
C SER A 635 15.55 -9.24 4.28
N GLY A 636 15.21 -8.56 5.38
CA GLY A 636 14.35 -9.14 6.41
C GLY A 636 14.97 -9.14 7.81
N SER A 637 14.52 -10.06 8.63
CA SER A 637 14.93 -10.20 10.03
C SER A 637 15.07 -11.67 10.42
N GLY A 638 15.73 -11.91 11.52
CA GLY A 638 15.91 -13.26 12.05
C GLY A 638 16.09 -13.29 13.55
N LYS A 639 16.31 -14.49 14.05
CA LYS A 639 16.69 -14.75 15.43
C LYS A 639 17.80 -15.78 15.44
N ALA A 640 18.76 -15.62 16.35
CA ALA A 640 19.76 -16.63 16.63
C ALA A 640 19.75 -16.99 18.11
N LYS A 641 19.97 -18.25 18.43
CA LYS A 641 19.96 -18.79 19.81
C LYS A 641 21.12 -19.75 19.98
N THR A 642 21.64 -19.80 21.20
CA THR A 642 22.67 -20.74 21.59
C THR A 642 22.33 -21.35 22.95
N ASN A 643 22.50 -22.64 23.06
CA ASN A 643 22.46 -23.38 24.33
C ASN A 643 23.74 -24.20 24.39
N VAL A 644 24.57 -23.96 25.41
CA VAL A 644 25.92 -24.51 25.53
C VAL A 644 26.19 -24.94 26.93
N GLY A 645 26.78 -26.10 27.07
CA GLY A 645 27.45 -26.56 28.30
C GLY A 645 28.94 -26.33 28.15
N THR A 646 29.60 -25.95 29.26
CA THR A 646 31.05 -25.71 29.35
C THR A 646 31.65 -26.51 30.48
N VAL A 647 32.83 -27.06 30.24
CA VAL A 647 33.74 -27.56 31.28
C VAL A 647 35.02 -26.74 31.21
N TYR A 648 35.56 -26.35 32.32
CA TYR A 648 36.76 -25.53 32.35
C TYR A 648 37.71 -25.88 33.53
N GLY A 649 38.97 -25.57 33.33
CA GLY A 649 39.98 -25.68 34.37
C GLY A 649 40.88 -24.44 34.33
N ALA A 650 41.18 -23.90 35.51
CA ALA A 650 42.10 -22.79 35.70
C ALA A 650 43.24 -23.23 36.58
N TRP A 651 44.46 -23.22 36.04
CA TRP A 651 45.70 -23.42 36.80
C TRP A 651 46.34 -22.10 37.14
N HIS A 652 46.89 -21.96 38.33
CA HIS A 652 47.63 -20.81 38.74
C HIS A 652 48.88 -21.19 39.56
N GLY A 653 50.03 -20.70 39.13
CA GLY A 653 51.34 -20.94 39.76
C GLY A 653 52.12 -19.64 39.91
N GLY A 654 52.13 -19.07 41.12
CA GLY A 654 52.77 -17.77 41.37
C GLY A 654 52.10 -16.65 40.62
N SER A 655 52.82 -16.01 39.70
CA SER A 655 52.31 -14.92 38.89
C SER A 655 51.73 -15.39 37.53
N THR A 656 51.84 -16.66 37.17
CA THR A 656 51.37 -17.21 35.89
C THR A 656 50.10 -18.03 36.05
N TYR A 657 49.32 -18.13 34.94
CA TYR A 657 48.10 -18.92 34.91
C TYR A 657 47.89 -19.56 33.54
N LEU A 658 47.11 -20.65 33.55
CA LEU A 658 46.62 -21.34 32.36
C LEU A 658 45.13 -21.61 32.52
N ASN A 659 44.31 -21.09 31.64
CA ASN A 659 42.89 -21.40 31.56
C ASN A 659 42.66 -22.36 30.39
N LEU A 660 41.90 -23.43 30.61
CA LEU A 660 41.45 -24.38 29.58
C LEU A 660 39.92 -24.41 29.59
N GLU A 661 39.31 -24.37 28.42
CA GLU A 661 37.86 -24.41 28.27
C GLU A 661 37.47 -25.37 27.16
N ALA A 662 36.40 -26.12 27.34
CA ALA A 662 35.75 -26.92 26.32
C ALA A 662 34.25 -26.70 26.41
N LYS A 663 33.64 -26.34 25.29
CA LYS A 663 32.21 -26.00 25.16
C LYS A 663 31.57 -26.90 24.12
N ALA A 664 30.34 -27.34 24.37
CA ALA A 664 29.54 -28.07 23.40
C ALA A 664 28.06 -27.69 23.53
N GLY A 665 27.36 -27.60 22.41
CA GLY A 665 25.98 -27.26 22.40
C GLY A 665 25.37 -27.15 21.00
N ARG A 666 24.39 -26.32 20.85
CA ARG A 666 23.69 -26.07 19.59
C ARG A 666 23.50 -24.58 19.35
N VAL A 667 23.66 -24.20 18.10
CA VAL A 667 23.29 -22.87 17.60
C VAL A 667 22.11 -23.05 16.66
N SER A 668 21.06 -22.27 16.86
CA SER A 668 19.89 -22.24 16.00
C SER A 668 19.74 -20.84 15.39
N SER A 669 19.31 -20.76 14.15
CA SER A 669 19.04 -19.50 13.47
C SER A 669 17.72 -19.58 12.71
N GLU A 670 16.93 -18.54 12.80
CA GLU A 670 15.69 -18.31 12.07
C GLU A 670 15.87 -17.09 11.15
N SER A 671 15.34 -17.17 9.95
CA SER A 671 15.23 -16.04 9.02
C SER A 671 13.79 -15.84 8.61
N LYS A 672 13.41 -14.59 8.42
CA LYS A 672 12.10 -14.17 7.90
C LYS A 672 12.32 -13.00 6.95
N THR A 673 11.93 -13.19 5.70
CA THR A 673 11.91 -12.16 4.68
C THR A 673 10.59 -12.21 3.93
N PHE A 674 10.35 -11.21 3.10
CA PHE A 674 9.22 -11.17 2.20
C PHE A 674 9.76 -11.05 0.78
N GLY A 675 9.24 -11.83 -0.10
CA GLY A 675 9.65 -11.87 -1.50
C GLY A 675 8.58 -12.51 -2.36
N GLY A 676 8.84 -12.56 -3.65
CA GLY A 676 7.91 -13.08 -4.63
C GLY A 676 7.07 -11.98 -5.29
N THR A 677 6.63 -12.22 -6.52
CA THR A 677 5.72 -11.34 -7.27
C THR A 677 4.45 -11.09 -6.48
N VAL A 678 3.94 -12.12 -5.81
CA VAL A 678 2.96 -11.98 -4.73
C VAL A 678 3.75 -11.98 -3.42
N LEU A 679 3.83 -10.85 -2.76
CA LEU A 679 4.64 -10.66 -1.56
C LEU A 679 4.28 -11.69 -0.49
N GLN A 680 5.16 -12.67 -0.29
CA GLN A 680 4.97 -13.76 0.65
C GLN A 680 6.06 -13.80 1.71
N LYS A 681 5.69 -14.34 2.86
CA LYS A 681 6.64 -14.60 3.93
C LYS A 681 7.48 -15.84 3.59
N ILE A 682 8.78 -15.66 3.53
CA ILE A 682 9.78 -16.71 3.36
C ILE A 682 10.46 -16.89 4.71
N ALA A 683 10.38 -18.10 5.26
CA ALA A 683 10.93 -18.41 6.57
C ALA A 683 11.85 -19.64 6.49
N GLY A 684 13.07 -19.48 6.95
CA GLY A 684 14.03 -20.57 7.12
C GLY A 684 14.40 -20.72 8.57
N GLU A 685 14.56 -21.95 9.03
CA GLU A 685 15.00 -22.28 10.37
C GLU A 685 15.92 -23.48 10.33
N PHE A 686 17.04 -23.39 11.03
CA PHE A 686 17.96 -24.52 11.22
C PHE A 686 18.59 -24.52 12.60
N SER A 687 19.16 -25.66 12.96
CA SER A 687 19.89 -25.86 14.19
C SER A 687 21.08 -26.77 13.94
N ALA A 688 22.28 -26.30 14.29
CA ALA A 688 23.51 -26.99 14.07
C ALA A 688 24.26 -27.27 15.42
N PRO A 689 24.96 -28.40 15.56
CA PRO A 689 25.85 -28.60 16.69
C PRO A 689 27.01 -27.61 16.63
N ALA A 690 27.46 -27.16 17.79
CA ALA A 690 28.59 -26.26 17.89
C ALA A 690 29.48 -26.67 19.08
N TYR A 691 30.80 -26.61 18.89
CA TYR A 691 31.74 -26.83 19.97
C TYR A 691 32.95 -25.92 19.84
N SER A 692 33.59 -25.65 20.94
CA SER A 692 34.85 -24.93 21.00
C SER A 692 35.81 -25.46 22.06
N VAL A 693 37.08 -25.29 21.77
CA VAL A 693 38.17 -25.57 22.74
C VAL A 693 39.07 -24.35 22.78
N SER A 694 39.41 -23.91 23.95
CA SER A 694 40.29 -22.75 24.13
C SER A 694 41.34 -22.96 25.20
N ALA A 695 42.50 -22.36 25.00
CA ALA A 695 43.59 -22.29 25.98
C ALA A 695 44.10 -20.86 26.08
N GLU A 696 44.20 -20.35 27.29
CA GLU A 696 44.75 -19.02 27.57
C GLU A 696 45.87 -19.12 28.59
N TYR A 697 47.05 -18.60 28.21
CA TYR A 697 48.20 -18.47 29.10
C TYR A 697 48.49 -16.99 29.35
N GLY A 698 48.70 -16.63 30.59
CA GLY A 698 49.04 -15.27 30.98
C GLY A 698 49.80 -15.16 32.29
N SER A 699 50.17 -13.91 32.66
CA SER A 699 50.83 -13.62 33.91
C SER A 699 50.33 -12.28 34.49
N THR A 700 50.35 -12.18 35.84
CA THR A 700 50.01 -10.95 36.56
C THR A 700 51.27 -10.35 37.15
N HIS A 701 51.58 -9.13 36.76
CA HIS A 701 52.71 -8.38 37.26
C HIS A 701 52.22 -7.19 38.11
N GLU A 702 52.58 -7.23 39.39
CA GLU A 702 52.26 -6.17 40.32
C GLU A 702 53.15 -4.92 40.04
N LEU A 703 52.53 -3.77 39.96
CA LEU A 703 53.18 -2.49 39.75
C LEU A 703 53.02 -1.55 40.96
N PRO A 704 53.86 -0.49 41.07
CA PRO A 704 53.69 0.49 42.13
C PRO A 704 52.32 1.09 42.27
N ALA A 705 51.92 1.54 43.46
CA ALA A 705 50.63 2.19 43.77
C ALA A 705 49.41 1.29 43.50
N ALA A 706 49.52 -0.02 43.71
CA ALA A 706 48.49 -1.01 43.55
C ALA A 706 48.02 -1.18 42.10
N TRP A 707 48.79 -0.76 41.12
CA TRP A 707 48.57 -1.10 39.72
C TRP A 707 49.03 -2.52 39.43
N TYR A 708 48.46 -3.15 38.41
CA TYR A 708 48.89 -4.42 37.88
C TYR A 708 48.81 -4.45 36.35
N LEU A 709 49.66 -5.24 35.73
CA LEU A 709 49.64 -5.53 34.28
C LEU A 709 49.46 -7.04 34.07
N GLU A 710 48.50 -7.43 33.25
CA GLU A 710 48.16 -8.82 32.98
C GLU A 710 48.22 -9.08 31.46
N PRO A 711 49.40 -9.40 30.88
CA PRO A 711 49.53 -9.86 29.52
C PRO A 711 49.03 -11.29 29.40
N ALA A 712 48.33 -11.62 28.26
CA ALA A 712 47.84 -12.94 27.97
C ALA A 712 47.79 -13.26 26.48
N VAL A 713 47.96 -14.51 26.14
CA VAL A 713 47.76 -15.07 24.80
C VAL A 713 46.71 -16.16 24.89
N ARG A 714 45.75 -16.15 24.01
CA ARG A 714 44.66 -17.14 23.93
C ARG A 714 44.60 -17.73 22.53
N LEU A 715 44.39 -19.02 22.46
CA LEU A 715 44.09 -19.78 21.28
C LEU A 715 42.72 -20.39 21.44
N SER A 716 41.87 -20.25 20.43
CA SER A 716 40.52 -20.83 20.43
C SER A 716 40.23 -21.48 19.08
N TYR A 717 39.66 -22.68 19.13
CA TYR A 717 39.07 -23.34 17.98
C TYR A 717 37.56 -23.39 18.16
N VAL A 718 36.81 -23.05 17.13
CA VAL A 718 35.35 -23.08 17.10
C VAL A 718 34.93 -23.87 15.88
N HIS A 719 33.99 -24.78 16.07
CA HIS A 719 33.30 -25.51 15.03
C HIS A 719 31.80 -25.29 15.12
N LEU A 720 31.16 -24.90 14.00
CA LEU A 720 29.72 -24.95 13.80
C LEU A 720 29.44 -25.97 12.69
N GLY A 721 28.64 -26.99 13.02
CA GLY A 721 28.32 -28.06 12.10
C GLY A 721 27.46 -27.59 10.91
N ALA A 722 27.51 -28.34 9.84
CA ALA A 722 26.66 -28.16 8.67
C ALA A 722 25.17 -28.32 9.02
N ALA A 723 24.32 -27.69 8.22
CA ALA A 723 22.88 -27.80 8.34
C ALA A 723 22.20 -27.88 6.97
N ASP A 724 21.23 -28.77 6.83
CA ASP A 724 20.43 -28.94 5.61
C ASP A 724 18.95 -28.84 6.00
N TYR A 725 18.19 -27.96 5.34
CA TYR A 725 16.79 -27.72 5.65
C TYR A 725 16.01 -27.27 4.42
N GLY A 726 14.67 -27.43 4.48
CA GLY A 726 13.74 -27.00 3.45
C GLY A 726 13.11 -25.65 3.75
N VAL A 727 12.94 -24.83 2.72
CA VAL A 727 12.18 -23.59 2.77
C VAL A 727 11.06 -23.68 1.76
N GLN A 728 9.80 -23.65 2.24
CA GLN A 728 8.63 -23.69 1.39
C GLN A 728 8.20 -22.26 1.05
N VAL A 729 8.10 -21.98 -0.25
CA VAL A 729 7.58 -20.71 -0.77
C VAL A 729 6.58 -21.04 -1.89
N GLN A 730 5.29 -20.78 -1.65
CA GLN A 730 4.22 -21.26 -2.53
C GLN A 730 4.36 -22.76 -2.83
N ASP A 731 4.40 -23.11 -4.11
CA ASP A 731 4.56 -24.49 -4.57
C ASP A 731 6.04 -24.89 -4.75
N THR A 732 6.97 -23.96 -4.49
CA THR A 732 8.41 -24.19 -4.61
C THR A 732 9.00 -24.60 -3.27
N LEU A 733 9.62 -25.78 -3.22
CA LEU A 733 10.43 -26.22 -2.10
C LEU A 733 11.90 -25.96 -2.42
N ALA A 734 12.51 -25.01 -1.71
CA ALA A 734 13.93 -24.77 -1.78
C ALA A 734 14.68 -25.61 -0.73
N ARG A 735 15.72 -26.28 -1.13
CA ARG A 735 16.69 -26.92 -0.23
C ARG A 735 17.80 -25.93 0.05
N VAL A 736 18.10 -25.71 1.33
CA VAL A 736 19.18 -24.86 1.79
C VAL A 736 20.19 -25.71 2.53
N ALA A 737 21.41 -25.76 2.02
CA ALA A 737 22.52 -26.46 2.64
C ALA A 737 23.56 -25.44 3.11
N ASN A 738 23.81 -25.38 4.41
CA ASN A 738 24.88 -24.60 5.02
C ASN A 738 26.05 -25.52 5.31
N ASP A 739 27.24 -25.15 4.82
CA ASP A 739 28.45 -25.88 5.14
C ASP A 739 28.86 -25.65 6.61
N SER A 740 29.72 -26.51 7.12
CA SER A 740 30.33 -26.32 8.45
C SER A 740 31.24 -25.10 8.42
N LEU A 741 31.33 -24.43 9.56
CA LEU A 741 32.28 -23.34 9.77
C LEU A 741 33.34 -23.78 10.80
N ASP A 742 34.59 -23.55 10.44
CA ASP A 742 35.75 -23.73 11.32
C ASP A 742 36.45 -22.37 11.51
N SER A 743 36.72 -22.02 12.76
CA SER A 743 37.37 -20.77 13.12
C SER A 743 38.52 -21.05 14.10
N PHE A 744 39.69 -20.53 13.84
CA PHE A 744 40.90 -20.69 14.64
C PHE A 744 41.44 -19.33 15.04
N ILE A 745 41.18 -18.90 16.27
CA ILE A 745 41.42 -17.53 16.73
C ILE A 745 42.65 -17.47 17.60
N LEU A 746 43.65 -16.71 17.19
CA LEU A 746 44.79 -16.33 18.04
C LEU A 746 44.50 -14.90 18.56
N ARG A 747 44.55 -14.72 19.89
CA ARG A 747 44.36 -13.45 20.57
C ARG A 747 45.53 -13.16 21.51
N GLY A 748 46.17 -12.03 21.35
CA GLY A 748 47.23 -11.53 22.25
C GLY A 748 46.85 -10.13 22.77
N GLY A 749 46.95 -9.96 24.09
CA GLY A 749 46.58 -8.67 24.69
C GLY A 749 47.07 -8.48 26.10
N ALA A 750 46.69 -7.35 26.69
CA ALA A 750 46.99 -7.03 28.06
C ALA A 750 45.86 -6.27 28.75
N LYS A 751 45.77 -6.47 30.09
CA LYS A 751 44.97 -5.62 30.98
C LYS A 751 45.90 -4.77 31.84
N LEU A 752 45.57 -3.51 32.00
CA LEU A 752 46.20 -2.62 32.98
C LEU A 752 45.12 -2.22 33.97
N GLY A 753 45.27 -2.60 35.21
CA GLY A 753 44.29 -2.34 36.24
C GLY A 753 44.89 -1.75 37.53
N ARG A 754 44.01 -1.30 38.42
CA ARG A 754 44.36 -0.83 39.72
C ARG A 754 43.46 -1.42 40.80
N ARG A 755 44.04 -1.98 41.84
CA ARG A 755 43.29 -2.45 43.02
C ARG A 755 42.86 -1.30 43.91
N LEU A 756 41.60 -1.31 44.33
CA LEU A 756 40.95 -0.36 45.22
C LEU A 756 40.96 -0.86 46.68
N GLY A 757 42.15 -1.18 47.17
CA GLY A 757 42.32 -1.87 48.46
C GLY A 757 41.67 -3.27 48.47
N ALA A 758 40.97 -3.59 49.56
CA ALA A 758 40.25 -4.89 49.67
C ALA A 758 38.86 -4.90 48.99
N LYS A 759 38.42 -3.76 48.41
CA LYS A 759 37.03 -3.61 47.93
C LYS A 759 36.83 -3.92 46.46
N GLY A 760 37.88 -4.04 45.66
CA GLY A 760 37.73 -4.34 44.26
C GLY A 760 38.84 -3.80 43.37
N SER A 761 38.63 -3.78 42.06
CA SER A 761 39.57 -3.29 41.06
C SER A 761 38.85 -2.69 39.86
N PHE A 762 39.50 -1.79 39.15
CA PHE A 762 39.11 -1.37 37.81
C PHE A 762 40.24 -1.64 36.82
N TYR A 763 39.93 -1.83 35.56
CA TYR A 763 40.95 -2.06 34.54
C TYR A 763 40.54 -1.53 33.18
N VAL A 764 41.50 -1.35 32.30
CA VAL A 764 41.35 -1.22 30.87
C VAL A 764 42.05 -2.38 30.18
N LYS A 765 41.51 -2.83 29.06
CA LYS A 765 42.08 -3.96 28.31
C LYS A 765 42.21 -3.62 26.83
N ALA A 766 43.22 -4.15 26.17
CA ALA A 766 43.38 -4.10 24.73
C ALA A 766 44.01 -5.42 24.22
N ALA A 767 43.56 -5.93 23.11
CA ALA A 767 44.08 -7.12 22.45
C ALA A 767 44.00 -6.99 20.92
N ALA A 768 44.97 -7.58 20.26
CA ALA A 768 44.90 -7.88 18.84
C ALA A 768 44.48 -9.36 18.68
N LEU A 769 43.74 -9.65 17.67
CA LEU A 769 43.32 -11.01 17.34
C LEU A 769 43.34 -11.24 15.82
N TYR A 770 43.56 -12.50 15.46
CA TYR A 770 43.46 -12.96 14.09
C TYR A 770 42.71 -14.28 14.06
N ASP A 771 41.69 -14.36 13.23
CA ASP A 771 40.94 -15.58 12.95
C ASP A 771 41.39 -16.11 11.60
N PHE A 772 42.02 -17.30 11.59
CA PHE A 772 42.56 -17.98 10.41
C PHE A 772 41.51 -18.76 9.61
N GLY A 773 40.25 -18.78 10.08
CA GLY A 773 39.09 -19.44 9.46
C GLY A 773 37.91 -18.52 9.44
N GLY A 774 36.75 -19.06 9.69
CA GLY A 774 35.48 -18.33 9.71
C GLY A 774 34.79 -18.30 8.34
N ASP A 775 35.27 -19.08 7.40
CA ASP A 775 34.65 -19.24 6.10
C ASP A 775 33.33 -20.00 6.24
N LEU A 776 32.33 -19.57 5.55
CA LEU A 776 31.01 -20.18 5.52
C LEU A 776 30.40 -20.14 4.13
N ALA A 777 29.68 -21.16 3.78
CA ALA A 777 28.97 -21.23 2.50
C ALA A 777 27.52 -21.65 2.73
N THR A 778 26.67 -21.19 1.82
CA THR A 778 25.26 -21.58 1.75
C THR A 778 24.92 -21.89 0.29
N THR A 779 24.38 -23.06 0.05
CA THR A 779 23.88 -23.49 -1.24
C THR A 779 22.37 -23.55 -1.20
N VAL A 780 21.71 -22.82 -2.10
CA VAL A 780 20.25 -22.83 -2.22
C VAL A 780 19.88 -23.47 -3.55
N SER A 781 19.10 -24.54 -3.50
CA SER A 781 18.67 -25.31 -4.68
C SER A 781 17.14 -25.36 -4.74
N ALA A 782 16.58 -24.96 -5.87
CA ALA A 782 15.15 -25.03 -6.17
C ALA A 782 14.93 -25.04 -7.69
N ASP A 783 13.90 -25.68 -8.17
CA ASP A 783 13.49 -25.71 -9.58
C ASP A 783 14.61 -26.15 -10.53
N GLY A 784 15.43 -27.13 -10.11
CA GLY A 784 16.56 -27.62 -10.90
C GLY A 784 17.73 -26.65 -11.02
N ARG A 785 17.74 -25.55 -10.26
CA ARG A 785 18.78 -24.50 -10.25
C ARG A 785 19.43 -24.43 -8.89
N THR A 786 20.68 -23.95 -8.87
CA THR A 786 21.46 -23.82 -7.64
C THR A 786 22.18 -22.47 -7.64
N ALA A 787 22.12 -21.80 -6.49
CA ALA A 787 22.95 -20.64 -6.18
C ALA A 787 23.86 -20.96 -5.01
N HIS A 788 25.08 -20.46 -5.06
CA HIS A 788 26.08 -20.66 -4.06
C HIS A 788 26.56 -19.31 -3.53
N TYR A 789 26.62 -19.19 -2.20
CA TYR A 789 27.06 -17.99 -1.49
C TYR A 789 28.22 -18.36 -0.60
N GLU A 790 29.28 -17.59 -0.66
CA GLU A 790 30.46 -17.75 0.19
C GLU A 790 30.78 -16.43 0.87
N ASP A 791 31.12 -16.51 2.13
CA ASP A 791 31.54 -15.37 2.96
C ASP A 791 32.57 -15.82 3.99
N SER A 792 33.22 -14.89 4.64
CA SER A 792 34.08 -15.14 5.78
C SER A 792 33.69 -14.23 6.95
N LEU A 793 33.83 -14.73 8.17
CA LEU A 793 33.76 -13.97 9.43
C LEU A 793 35.13 -13.77 10.07
N GLY A 794 36.18 -14.27 9.38
CA GLY A 794 37.55 -14.27 9.86
C GLY A 794 38.31 -12.94 9.72
N GLY A 795 39.62 -13.04 9.78
CA GLY A 795 40.51 -11.88 9.63
C GLY A 795 40.94 -11.26 10.96
N TRP A 796 41.69 -10.16 10.83
CA TRP A 796 42.28 -9.49 12.00
C TRP A 796 41.30 -8.52 12.66
N GLY A 797 41.49 -8.30 13.99
CA GLY A 797 40.70 -7.32 14.71
C GLY A 797 41.43 -6.81 15.97
N VAL A 798 40.98 -5.67 16.45
CA VAL A 798 41.42 -5.09 17.71
C VAL A 798 40.25 -5.02 18.67
N GLU A 799 40.45 -5.59 19.85
CA GLU A 799 39.50 -5.59 20.97
C GLU A 799 39.99 -4.62 22.03
N TYR A 800 39.12 -3.81 22.58
CA TYR A 800 39.43 -2.92 23.67
C TYR A 800 38.22 -2.74 24.59
N GLY A 801 38.48 -2.44 25.87
CA GLY A 801 37.42 -2.37 26.85
C GLY A 801 37.85 -1.88 28.21
N ALA A 802 36.92 -1.85 29.13
CA ALA A 802 37.15 -1.51 30.52
C ALA A 802 36.24 -2.33 31.44
N GLY A 803 36.69 -2.56 32.64
CA GLY A 803 35.90 -3.27 33.62
C GLY A 803 36.10 -2.80 35.07
N LEU A 804 35.16 -3.21 35.89
CA LEU A 804 35.10 -2.90 37.31
C LEU A 804 34.68 -4.17 38.06
N GLU A 805 35.33 -4.46 39.16
CA GLU A 805 34.94 -5.46 40.15
C GLU A 805 34.75 -4.79 41.50
N TYR A 806 33.74 -5.26 42.20
CA TYR A 806 33.45 -4.77 43.54
C TYR A 806 33.02 -5.90 44.48
N LYS A 807 33.67 -5.99 45.62
CA LYS A 807 33.36 -6.97 46.67
C LYS A 807 32.25 -6.44 47.55
N LEU A 808 31.08 -7.13 47.53
CA LEU A 808 29.93 -6.80 48.38
C LEU A 808 30.10 -7.29 49.81
N GLY A 809 31.11 -8.12 50.08
CA GLY A 809 31.39 -8.71 51.38
C GLY A 809 32.55 -9.69 51.29
N LYS A 810 32.59 -10.63 52.21
CA LYS A 810 33.61 -11.69 52.18
C LYS A 810 33.31 -12.79 51.15
N ALA A 811 32.04 -13.00 50.84
CA ALA A 811 31.55 -14.10 50.02
C ALA A 811 31.02 -13.71 48.66
N ALA A 812 30.72 -12.44 48.39
CA ALA A 812 30.07 -12.02 47.16
C ALA A 812 30.82 -10.94 46.41
N ASN A 813 30.93 -11.06 45.09
CA ASN A 813 31.51 -10.13 44.16
C ASN A 813 30.52 -9.77 43.05
N ILE A 814 30.63 -8.54 42.53
CA ILE A 814 30.00 -8.10 41.31
C ILE A 814 31.06 -7.66 40.32
N SER A 815 30.91 -8.01 39.05
CA SER A 815 31.74 -7.55 37.96
C SER A 815 30.92 -6.90 36.87
N LEU A 816 31.50 -5.87 36.22
CA LEU A 816 31.00 -5.23 35.02
C LEU A 816 32.16 -5.13 34.03
N ASP A 817 31.97 -5.58 32.84
CA ASP A 817 32.90 -5.46 31.72
C ASP A 817 32.19 -4.91 30.47
N VAL A 818 32.82 -3.96 29.82
CA VAL A 818 32.38 -3.40 28.57
C VAL A 818 33.49 -3.50 27.54
N GLU A 819 33.16 -3.91 26.33
CA GLU A 819 34.14 -4.12 25.28
C GLU A 819 33.63 -3.80 23.88
N ARG A 820 34.55 -3.51 22.98
CA ARG A 820 34.32 -3.31 21.55
C ARG A 820 35.39 -4.04 20.76
N ARG A 821 35.02 -4.59 19.60
CA ARG A 821 35.94 -5.16 18.60
C ARG A 821 35.78 -4.42 17.28
N SER A 822 36.88 -3.93 16.74
CA SER A 822 36.97 -3.26 15.43
C SER A 822 37.96 -4.00 14.54
N GLY A 823 37.80 -3.85 13.22
CA GLY A 823 38.61 -4.58 12.22
C GLY A 823 38.02 -5.97 11.90
N GLY A 824 38.50 -6.58 10.81
CA GLY A 824 38.01 -7.86 10.31
C GLY A 824 36.58 -7.83 9.80
N GLU A 825 36.13 -8.99 9.38
CA GLU A 825 34.77 -9.15 8.86
C GLU A 825 33.72 -9.21 9.98
N LEU A 826 34.03 -9.85 11.12
CA LEU A 826 33.17 -9.88 12.29
C LEU A 826 33.57 -8.79 13.29
N LYS A 827 32.72 -7.80 13.48
CA LYS A 827 32.87 -6.69 14.42
C LYS A 827 31.93 -6.85 15.62
N ARG A 828 32.35 -6.32 16.78
CA ARG A 828 31.49 -6.16 17.95
C ARG A 828 31.32 -4.67 18.23
N ASP A 829 30.16 -4.12 17.92
CA ASP A 829 29.88 -2.68 18.14
C ASP A 829 29.95 -2.32 19.63
N TRP A 830 29.43 -3.21 20.44
CA TRP A 830 29.51 -3.16 21.91
C TRP A 830 29.28 -4.56 22.50
N GLY A 831 29.85 -4.81 23.63
CA GLY A 831 29.62 -5.98 24.50
C GLY A 831 29.58 -5.52 25.95
N VAL A 832 28.68 -6.12 26.73
CA VAL A 832 28.54 -5.86 28.17
C VAL A 832 28.38 -7.18 28.88
N ASN A 833 29.16 -7.41 29.92
CA ASN A 833 29.04 -8.55 30.83
C ASN A 833 28.82 -8.03 32.26
N ILE A 834 27.87 -8.63 32.97
CA ILE A 834 27.62 -8.32 34.37
C ILE A 834 27.64 -9.63 35.12
N GLY A 835 28.57 -9.80 36.02
CA GLY A 835 28.78 -11.04 36.80
C GLY A 835 28.44 -10.86 38.28
N VAL A 836 27.97 -11.93 38.86
CA VAL A 836 27.86 -12.11 40.32
C VAL A 836 28.47 -13.44 40.68
N ASN A 837 29.38 -13.43 41.62
CA ASN A 837 30.04 -14.64 42.14
C ASN A 837 29.81 -14.70 43.64
N TYR A 838 29.47 -15.89 44.13
CA TYR A 838 29.29 -16.20 45.53
C TYR A 838 30.15 -17.37 45.90
N SER A 839 31.06 -17.14 46.86
CA SER A 839 32.03 -18.11 47.40
C SER A 839 31.59 -18.56 48.78
N PHE A 840 31.63 -19.85 49.06
CA PHE A 840 31.23 -20.44 50.33
C PHE A 840 32.26 -21.49 50.90
#